data_1ae1ff86c8bad9252a61d327ed943df6
#
_entry.id   1ae1ff86c8bad9252a61d327ed943df6
#
_cell.length_a   1.000
_cell.length_b   1.000
_cell.length_c   1.000
_cell.angle_alpha   90.00
_cell.angle_beta   90.00
_cell.angle_gamma   90.00
#
_symmetry.space_group_name_H-M   'P 1'
#
loop_
_entity.id
_entity.type
_entity.pdbx_description
1 polymer ?
#
loop_
_entity_poly.entity_id
_entity_poly.type
_entity_poly.pdbx_seq_one_letter_code
_entity_poly.pdbx_strand_id
1 'polypeptide(L)'
;MGMICPTIFAKSYSRESDWPKTEIAGAANTSNNDLMFRSRIRFALVFLFIFVHGIEMIDAEEGRVCKPLPSPEEIAKLPKDGGEGFNRLVFEKSPYLLQHARNPIDWWPWGEEAFAKARAEGKPVFLSIGYTTCHWCHVMEHESFEDEEVATLINERFIPVKVDREERPDIDEVYMQITQGITGGGGWPMTVALTPDKHAFFAGTYFPKESVAGRPGIKRVVTELHKAWTERREEVEETAVNITEQLGGLMGSSPGGELDPSVMHAAFQEFSERFDEKRGGFAVRPKFPVPPNLMFLLRYYHRTENPKALEMVEKTLTEMHRGGIYDHVGFGIHRYSTDPEWLVPHFEKMLYDQALVTMACVEAWHVTGKERYARTAREILTYVERNMTSPEGGFYSAEDADSEGEEGKFYVWSNDEVRELLGEDSAKFVFETFHFEEEGNFLEETKQVKVGTNIPHLREELSEADQDRWGPLREKLFAKREKRIHPQKDDKILTDWNGLMIAAYARAARILGEEKYAKIASKAADFVLDKLTTKNGRLLKRYRLGEAGLTAHAEDYAFMIWGLIGLYEATFEVRYLQKAVELQNLMDEFFYDEEGGGYYTVADDAEQLIVRAKKLYGGAIPSANSVTIGNLSRLHRMTGNPDYGQGAEQLLRAFSGAIANSPMVFPLALTGLDFHFGPSKEIVVSEGENVEEMLSAIRTSFMPNTVVLLRTKENAEDLAKVAPFTETQIAQDGKATAYVCEDFACRAPTTEVKVMLEYLGTEPDQ
;
A
#
# COMPACT_ATOMS: atom_id res chain seq x y z
N MET A 1 9.82 -10.56 26.27
CA MET A 1 8.56 -10.95 25.63
C MET A 1 8.46 -12.45 25.69
N GLY A 2 7.60 -13.00 26.57
CA GLY A 2 7.37 -14.43 26.65
C GLY A 2 6.61 -14.89 25.41
N MET A 3 7.03 -16.00 24.84
CA MET A 3 6.30 -16.63 23.74
C MET A 3 4.86 -16.87 24.19
N ILE A 4 3.90 -16.37 23.39
CA ILE A 4 2.50 -16.82 23.47
C ILE A 4 2.53 -18.28 23.01
N CYS A 5 2.58 -19.22 23.93
CA CYS A 5 2.56 -20.63 23.62
C CYS A 5 1.10 -21.05 23.40
N PRO A 6 0.69 -21.54 22.23
CA PRO A 6 -0.64 -22.12 22.06
C PRO A 6 -0.70 -23.48 22.74
N THR A 7 -0.91 -23.49 24.05
CA THR A 7 -0.94 -24.67 24.90
C THR A 7 -2.02 -25.66 24.46
N ILE A 8 -3.03 -25.21 23.76
CA ILE A 8 -4.14 -26.02 23.26
C ILE A 8 -3.69 -26.98 22.14
N PHE A 9 -2.80 -26.51 21.23
CA PHE A 9 -2.30 -27.35 20.14
C PHE A 9 -1.10 -28.20 20.52
N ALA A 10 -0.25 -27.75 21.47
CA ALA A 10 0.93 -28.51 21.88
C ALA A 10 0.59 -29.86 22.53
N LYS A 11 -0.57 -30.00 23.22
CA LYS A 11 -0.98 -31.27 23.81
C LYS A 11 -1.51 -32.29 22.81
N SER A 12 -2.01 -31.90 21.64
CA SER A 12 -2.43 -32.81 20.60
C SER A 12 -1.29 -33.28 19.68
N TYR A 13 -0.19 -32.53 19.63
CA TYR A 13 1.00 -32.89 18.82
C TYR A 13 2.01 -33.83 19.53
N SER A 14 1.86 -34.13 20.82
CA SER A 14 2.85 -34.87 21.62
C SER A 14 2.72 -36.41 21.58
N ARG A 15 1.85 -36.96 20.71
CA ARG A 15 1.70 -38.42 20.61
C ARG A 15 1.92 -38.96 19.22
N GLU A 16 3.04 -38.82 18.63
CA GLU A 16 3.58 -39.56 17.49
C GLU A 16 4.42 -38.66 16.57
N SER A 17 5.63 -38.33 17.01
CA SER A 17 6.78 -38.16 16.11
C SER A 17 8.05 -38.07 16.97
N ASP A 18 8.93 -39.05 16.80
CA ASP A 18 10.29 -39.07 17.35
C ASP A 18 11.12 -37.91 16.76
N TRP A 19 11.43 -36.88 17.59
CA TRP A 19 12.44 -35.89 17.29
C TRP A 19 13.67 -36.20 18.15
N PRO A 20 14.91 -36.15 17.62
CA PRO A 20 16.11 -36.38 18.41
C PRO A 20 16.31 -35.20 19.39
N LYS A 21 16.36 -35.55 20.69
CA LYS A 21 16.74 -34.64 21.74
C LYS A 21 18.25 -34.34 21.67
N THR A 22 18.62 -33.15 21.36
CA THR A 22 19.98 -32.63 21.65
C THR A 22 19.95 -31.89 22.98
N GLU A 23 20.66 -32.45 23.95
CA GLU A 23 20.94 -31.86 25.25
C GLU A 23 21.67 -30.52 25.10
N ILE A 24 21.19 -29.50 25.82
CA ILE A 24 21.93 -28.25 26.06
C ILE A 24 22.21 -28.19 27.55
N ALA A 25 23.48 -28.48 27.90
CA ALA A 25 24.03 -28.18 29.22
C ALA A 25 24.51 -26.72 29.30
N GLY A 26 24.11 -26.08 30.34
CA GLY A 26 24.52 -24.91 31.10
C GLY A 26 25.53 -23.90 30.53
N ALA A 27 25.14 -22.64 30.67
CA ALA A 27 25.98 -21.57 31.23
C ALA A 27 25.15 -20.29 31.43
N ALA A 28 25.35 -19.67 32.58
CA ALA A 28 24.62 -18.54 33.11
C ALA A 28 25.15 -17.18 32.60
N ASN A 29 24.25 -16.18 32.68
CA ASN A 29 24.51 -14.74 32.76
C ASN A 29 25.26 -14.03 31.62
N THR A 30 24.52 -13.39 30.74
CA THR A 30 24.89 -12.10 30.14
C THR A 30 23.63 -11.31 29.76
N SER A 31 23.72 -9.99 29.76
CA SER A 31 22.69 -8.97 29.74
C SER A 31 21.62 -9.10 28.60
N ASN A 32 20.41 -8.64 28.92
CA ASN A 32 19.17 -8.70 28.10
C ASN A 32 19.24 -8.18 26.66
N ASN A 33 20.28 -7.46 26.26
CA ASN A 33 20.40 -6.90 24.91
C ASN A 33 20.94 -7.88 23.86
N ASP A 34 21.65 -8.92 24.28
CA ASP A 34 22.24 -9.91 23.38
C ASP A 34 21.24 -11.01 22.94
N LEU A 35 20.12 -11.17 23.63
CA LEU A 35 19.13 -12.19 23.30
C LEU A 35 18.24 -11.83 22.09
N MET A 36 17.99 -10.53 21.84
CA MET A 36 17.20 -10.09 20.70
C MET A 36 17.96 -10.23 19.37
N PHE A 37 19.26 -10.01 19.38
CA PHE A 37 20.08 -10.09 18.16
C PHE A 37 20.35 -11.54 17.72
N ARG A 38 20.50 -12.46 18.66
CA ARG A 38 20.79 -13.89 18.37
C ARG A 38 19.54 -14.69 17.96
N SER A 39 18.36 -14.28 18.34
CA SER A 39 17.09 -14.89 17.90
C SER A 39 16.81 -14.65 16.41
N ARG A 40 17.15 -13.47 15.89
CA ARG A 40 16.89 -13.09 14.49
C ARG A 40 17.81 -13.80 13.47
N ILE A 41 19.02 -14.17 13.85
CA ILE A 41 19.99 -14.88 12.96
C ILE A 41 19.67 -16.38 12.82
N ARG A 42 19.02 -17.01 13.80
CA ARG A 42 18.66 -18.44 13.72
C ARG A 42 17.41 -18.72 12.88
N PHE A 43 16.54 -17.74 12.66
CA PHE A 43 15.35 -17.91 11.81
C PHE A 43 15.65 -17.87 10.30
N ALA A 44 16.71 -17.20 9.88
CA ALA A 44 17.12 -17.14 8.47
C ALA A 44 17.74 -18.45 7.94
N LEU A 45 18.19 -19.35 8.82
CA LEU A 45 18.86 -20.60 8.44
C LEU A 45 17.97 -21.84 8.41
N VAL A 46 16.72 -21.79 8.90
CA VAL A 46 15.79 -22.93 8.89
C VAL A 46 14.99 -23.02 7.58
N PHE A 47 14.93 -21.94 6.78
CA PHE A 47 14.23 -21.94 5.49
C PHE A 47 15.03 -22.52 4.31
N LEU A 48 16.29 -22.95 4.50
CA LEU A 48 17.16 -23.34 3.39
C LEU A 48 17.26 -24.85 3.12
N PHE A 49 16.47 -25.72 3.76
CA PHE A 49 16.70 -27.17 3.65
C PHE A 49 15.49 -28.07 3.39
N ILE A 50 14.38 -27.57 2.81
CA ILE A 50 13.27 -28.45 2.40
C ILE A 50 12.80 -28.08 0.98
N PHE A 51 13.61 -28.38 -0.02
CA PHE A 51 13.16 -28.40 -1.42
C PHE A 51 13.98 -29.40 -2.23
N VAL A 52 13.80 -30.68 -2.01
CA VAL A 52 14.07 -31.72 -3.04
C VAL A 52 13.22 -32.93 -2.66
N HIS A 53 12.10 -33.17 -3.31
CA HIS A 53 11.61 -34.49 -3.78
C HIS A 53 10.29 -34.27 -4.51
N GLY A 54 10.22 -34.76 -5.72
CA GLY A 54 9.16 -34.53 -6.67
C GLY A 54 7.79 -34.99 -6.18
N ILE A 55 6.79 -34.18 -6.50
CA ILE A 55 5.37 -34.49 -6.37
C ILE A 55 4.86 -34.78 -7.79
N GLU A 56 4.31 -35.94 -8.01
CA GLU A 56 3.54 -36.23 -9.22
C GLU A 56 2.34 -35.28 -9.29
N MET A 57 2.27 -34.56 -10.39
CA MET A 57 1.23 -33.58 -10.68
C MET A 57 -0.05 -34.29 -11.12
N ILE A 58 -1.15 -33.92 -10.50
CA ILE A 58 -2.48 -34.20 -11.05
C ILE A 58 -2.79 -33.08 -12.03
N ASP A 59 -3.00 -33.43 -13.29
CA ASP A 59 -3.39 -32.52 -14.36
C ASP A 59 -4.70 -31.81 -14.01
N ALA A 60 -4.66 -30.49 -13.94
CA ALA A 60 -5.84 -29.63 -13.96
C ALA A 60 -6.10 -29.14 -15.39
N GLU A 61 -6.51 -30.05 -16.26
CA GLU A 61 -7.13 -29.69 -17.53
C GLU A 61 -8.65 -29.63 -17.36
N GLU A 62 -9.17 -28.39 -17.32
CA GLU A 62 -10.40 -27.97 -18.00
C GLU A 62 -10.59 -26.49 -17.66
N GLY A 63 -10.36 -25.60 -18.65
CA GLY A 63 -10.64 -24.18 -18.55
C GLY A 63 -12.09 -23.93 -18.12
N ARG A 64 -12.31 -23.71 -16.82
CA ARG A 64 -13.61 -23.33 -16.27
C ARG A 64 -13.84 -21.85 -16.58
N VAL A 65 -14.64 -21.63 -17.60
CA VAL A 65 -15.26 -20.30 -17.84
C VAL A 65 -16.13 -20.00 -16.61
N CYS A 66 -15.71 -19.06 -15.77
CA CYS A 66 -16.54 -18.57 -14.67
C CYS A 66 -17.91 -18.15 -15.26
N LYS A 67 -18.98 -18.83 -14.86
CA LYS A 67 -20.32 -18.44 -15.28
C LYS A 67 -20.56 -17.01 -14.78
N PRO A 68 -21.04 -16.09 -15.63
CA PRO A 68 -21.29 -14.72 -15.20
C PRO A 68 -22.27 -14.71 -14.02
N LEU A 69 -22.09 -13.77 -13.12
CA LEU A 69 -23.04 -13.52 -12.02
C LEU A 69 -24.40 -13.14 -12.62
N PRO A 70 -25.51 -13.39 -11.91
CA PRO A 70 -26.83 -12.94 -12.33
C PRO A 70 -26.87 -11.41 -12.45
N SER A 71 -27.79 -10.92 -13.28
CA SER A 71 -28.03 -9.48 -13.37
C SER A 71 -28.54 -8.92 -12.02
N PRO A 72 -28.38 -7.61 -11.75
CA PRO A 72 -28.93 -7.00 -10.52
C PRO A 72 -30.41 -7.27 -10.30
N GLU A 73 -31.21 -7.36 -11.38
CA GLU A 73 -32.64 -7.67 -11.32
C GLU A 73 -32.91 -9.12 -10.92
N GLU A 74 -32.05 -10.05 -11.30
CA GLU A 74 -32.10 -11.46 -10.91
C GLU A 74 -31.65 -11.62 -9.46
N ILE A 75 -30.54 -10.97 -9.08
CA ILE A 75 -30.03 -10.95 -7.68
C ILE A 75 -31.11 -10.44 -6.72
N ALA A 76 -31.82 -9.37 -7.09
CA ALA A 76 -32.89 -8.80 -6.25
C ALA A 76 -34.07 -9.77 -5.99
N LYS A 77 -34.19 -10.86 -6.75
CA LYS A 77 -35.23 -11.90 -6.59
C LYS A 77 -34.77 -13.11 -5.78
N LEU A 78 -33.45 -13.20 -5.51
CA LEU A 78 -32.91 -14.31 -4.74
C LEU A 78 -33.39 -14.25 -3.27
N PRO A 79 -33.56 -15.41 -2.62
CA PRO A 79 -33.80 -15.45 -1.20
C PRO A 79 -32.58 -14.90 -0.43
N LYS A 80 -32.78 -14.45 0.80
CA LYS A 80 -31.76 -13.78 1.63
C LYS A 80 -30.47 -14.59 1.87
N ASP A 81 -30.54 -15.90 1.73
CA ASP A 81 -29.39 -16.81 1.85
C ASP A 81 -28.66 -17.06 0.52
N GLY A 82 -29.10 -16.41 -0.57
CA GLY A 82 -28.58 -16.61 -1.92
C GLY A 82 -29.34 -17.67 -2.72
N GLY A 83 -30.00 -18.61 -2.08
CA GLY A 83 -30.77 -19.68 -2.72
C GLY A 83 -29.93 -20.73 -3.42
N GLU A 84 -30.53 -21.46 -4.34
CA GLU A 84 -29.84 -22.55 -5.06
C GLU A 84 -28.70 -22.00 -5.95
N GLY A 85 -27.47 -22.42 -5.69
CA GLY A 85 -26.28 -22.09 -6.46
C GLY A 85 -25.55 -20.81 -6.04
N PHE A 86 -25.99 -20.12 -4.99
CA PHE A 86 -25.29 -18.99 -4.41
C PHE A 86 -25.34 -19.02 -2.87
N ASN A 87 -24.36 -18.42 -2.24
CA ASN A 87 -24.40 -18.03 -0.84
C ASN A 87 -24.66 -16.51 -0.72
N ARG A 88 -24.66 -15.98 0.52
CA ARG A 88 -25.02 -14.57 0.82
C ARG A 88 -24.10 -13.54 0.16
N LEU A 89 -22.89 -13.93 -0.22
CA LEU A 89 -21.95 -13.00 -0.86
C LEU A 89 -22.41 -12.50 -2.24
N VAL A 90 -23.43 -13.14 -2.84
CA VAL A 90 -24.03 -12.67 -4.11
C VAL A 90 -24.65 -11.27 -4.01
N PHE A 91 -24.97 -10.80 -2.80
CA PHE A 91 -25.52 -9.47 -2.55
C PHE A 91 -24.47 -8.39 -2.30
N GLU A 92 -23.20 -8.80 -2.17
CA GLU A 92 -22.10 -7.90 -1.89
C GLU A 92 -21.66 -7.11 -3.13
N LYS A 93 -20.88 -6.06 -2.91
CA LYS A 93 -20.34 -5.23 -4.00
C LYS A 93 -18.84 -5.48 -4.24
N SER A 94 -18.12 -6.06 -3.29
CA SER A 94 -16.72 -6.42 -3.45
C SER A 94 -16.55 -7.47 -4.54
N PRO A 95 -15.68 -7.26 -5.56
CA PRO A 95 -15.34 -8.29 -6.53
C PRO A 95 -14.83 -9.57 -5.86
N TYR A 96 -14.03 -9.42 -4.80
CA TYR A 96 -13.50 -10.54 -4.02
C TYR A 96 -14.61 -11.37 -3.35
N LEU A 97 -15.58 -10.75 -2.72
CA LEU A 97 -16.69 -11.45 -2.09
C LEU A 97 -17.57 -12.14 -3.16
N LEU A 98 -17.79 -11.46 -4.28
CA LEU A 98 -18.56 -11.99 -5.41
C LEU A 98 -17.90 -13.21 -6.07
N GLN A 99 -16.57 -13.30 -6.12
CA GLN A 99 -15.86 -14.49 -6.59
C GLN A 99 -16.30 -15.72 -5.79
N HIS A 100 -16.41 -15.59 -4.48
CA HIS A 100 -16.79 -16.66 -3.57
C HIS A 100 -18.31 -16.91 -3.44
N ALA A 101 -19.14 -16.16 -4.15
CA ALA A 101 -20.59 -16.28 -4.05
C ALA A 101 -21.15 -17.64 -4.51
N ARG A 102 -20.38 -18.41 -5.32
CA ARG A 102 -20.76 -19.74 -5.83
C ARG A 102 -20.09 -20.90 -5.09
N ASN A 103 -19.22 -20.62 -4.13
CA ASN A 103 -18.61 -21.68 -3.34
C ASN A 103 -19.70 -22.48 -2.60
N PRO A 104 -19.54 -23.78 -2.43
CA PRO A 104 -20.45 -24.62 -1.63
C PRO A 104 -20.39 -24.30 -0.14
N ILE A 105 -19.41 -23.52 0.31
CA ILE A 105 -19.36 -22.99 1.68
C ILE A 105 -20.44 -21.90 1.83
N ASP A 106 -21.23 -21.98 2.91
CA ASP A 106 -22.30 -21.03 3.25
C ASP A 106 -21.72 -19.72 3.81
N TRP A 107 -20.93 -19.01 3.00
CA TRP A 107 -20.25 -17.78 3.37
C TRP A 107 -21.21 -16.68 3.79
N TRP A 108 -20.91 -16.04 4.90
CA TRP A 108 -21.51 -14.81 5.39
C TRP A 108 -20.56 -13.63 5.15
N PRO A 109 -21.07 -12.45 4.77
CA PRO A 109 -20.29 -11.23 4.92
C PRO A 109 -20.09 -10.94 6.41
N TRP A 110 -19.06 -10.15 6.74
CA TRP A 110 -18.87 -9.69 8.12
C TRP A 110 -20.04 -8.82 8.55
N GLY A 111 -20.69 -9.17 9.64
CA GLY A 111 -21.81 -8.43 10.18
C GLY A 111 -22.45 -9.13 11.38
N GLU A 112 -23.26 -8.41 12.13
CA GLU A 112 -23.88 -8.89 13.38
C GLU A 112 -24.76 -10.14 13.15
N GLU A 113 -25.35 -10.30 11.95
CA GLU A 113 -26.19 -11.47 11.64
C GLU A 113 -25.37 -12.78 11.71
N ALA A 114 -24.14 -12.80 11.22
CA ALA A 114 -23.25 -13.96 11.28
C ALA A 114 -22.89 -14.29 12.73
N PHE A 115 -22.52 -13.31 13.53
CA PHE A 115 -22.15 -13.49 14.94
C PHE A 115 -23.33 -13.87 15.82
N ALA A 116 -24.51 -13.30 15.57
CA ALA A 116 -25.76 -13.69 16.26
C ALA A 116 -26.11 -15.16 15.96
N LYS A 117 -25.92 -15.63 14.73
CA LYS A 117 -26.07 -17.03 14.36
C LYS A 117 -25.04 -17.92 15.08
N ALA A 118 -23.79 -17.48 15.14
CA ALA A 118 -22.71 -18.19 15.85
C ALA A 118 -23.07 -18.37 17.35
N ARG A 119 -23.55 -17.32 18.00
CA ARG A 119 -24.04 -17.37 19.39
C ARG A 119 -25.24 -18.31 19.54
N ALA A 120 -26.23 -18.21 18.66
CA ALA A 120 -27.43 -19.02 18.72
C ALA A 120 -27.17 -20.54 18.52
N GLU A 121 -26.22 -20.90 17.65
CA GLU A 121 -25.86 -22.29 17.38
C GLU A 121 -24.72 -22.79 18.28
N GLY A 122 -24.09 -21.92 19.07
CA GLY A 122 -22.93 -22.26 19.90
C GLY A 122 -21.70 -22.66 19.10
N LYS A 123 -21.62 -22.24 17.83
CA LYS A 123 -20.52 -22.55 16.92
C LYS A 123 -19.45 -21.44 16.93
N PRO A 124 -18.18 -21.79 16.71
CA PRO A 124 -17.13 -20.81 16.44
C PRO A 124 -17.29 -20.25 15.03
N VAL A 125 -16.60 -19.13 14.74
CA VAL A 125 -16.56 -18.52 13.43
C VAL A 125 -15.29 -18.92 12.69
N PHE A 126 -15.43 -19.32 11.43
CA PHE A 126 -14.31 -19.53 10.50
C PHE A 126 -14.18 -18.28 9.64
N LEU A 127 -13.21 -17.42 9.97
CA LEU A 127 -12.96 -16.16 9.26
C LEU A 127 -11.88 -16.37 8.20
N SER A 128 -12.19 -15.97 6.96
CA SER A 128 -11.24 -15.93 5.86
C SER A 128 -11.14 -14.50 5.30
N ILE A 129 -9.92 -13.94 5.30
CA ILE A 129 -9.64 -12.59 4.82
C ILE A 129 -8.70 -12.66 3.63
N GLY A 130 -8.99 -11.89 2.58
CA GLY A 130 -8.18 -11.78 1.38
C GLY A 130 -8.58 -10.57 0.55
N TYR A 131 -8.24 -10.57 -0.73
CA TYR A 131 -8.57 -9.53 -1.69
C TYR A 131 -8.59 -10.07 -3.12
N THR A 132 -9.17 -9.32 -4.07
CA THR A 132 -9.49 -9.79 -5.42
C THR A 132 -8.29 -10.33 -6.19
N THR A 133 -7.17 -9.63 -6.17
CA THR A 133 -5.99 -9.92 -7.00
C THR A 133 -4.95 -10.83 -6.31
N CYS A 134 -5.36 -11.49 -5.22
CA CYS A 134 -4.50 -12.34 -4.40
C CYS A 134 -4.35 -13.75 -4.99
N HIS A 135 -3.27 -14.03 -5.69
CA HIS A 135 -2.99 -15.35 -6.29
C HIS A 135 -3.18 -16.52 -5.30
N TRP A 136 -2.58 -16.48 -4.12
CA TRP A 136 -2.74 -17.56 -3.13
C TRP A 136 -4.16 -17.67 -2.55
N CYS A 137 -4.98 -16.59 -2.65
CA CYS A 137 -6.40 -16.68 -2.33
C CYS A 137 -7.16 -17.46 -3.39
N HIS A 138 -6.83 -17.29 -4.69
CA HIS A 138 -7.37 -18.08 -5.79
C HIS A 138 -6.97 -19.55 -5.67
N VAL A 139 -5.69 -19.84 -5.37
CA VAL A 139 -5.22 -21.19 -5.13
C VAL A 139 -6.03 -21.86 -4.01
N MET A 140 -6.22 -21.19 -2.87
CA MET A 140 -7.00 -21.75 -1.75
C MET A 140 -8.49 -21.90 -2.09
N GLU A 141 -9.04 -21.02 -2.93
CA GLU A 141 -10.40 -21.13 -3.43
C GLU A 141 -10.59 -22.41 -4.24
N HIS A 142 -9.77 -22.60 -5.27
CA HIS A 142 -9.88 -23.76 -6.16
C HIS A 142 -9.56 -25.09 -5.48
N GLU A 143 -8.53 -25.13 -4.64
CA GLU A 143 -8.16 -26.37 -3.95
C GLU A 143 -9.11 -26.75 -2.81
N SER A 144 -9.67 -25.75 -2.11
CA SER A 144 -10.33 -25.97 -0.84
C SER A 144 -11.77 -25.46 -0.78
N PHE A 145 -12.04 -24.22 -1.20
CA PHE A 145 -13.35 -23.61 -0.97
C PHE A 145 -14.41 -24.04 -2.00
N GLU A 146 -13.99 -24.53 -3.16
CA GLU A 146 -14.87 -25.17 -4.16
C GLU A 146 -15.12 -26.66 -3.90
N ASP A 147 -14.43 -27.24 -2.93
CA ASP A 147 -14.55 -28.68 -2.61
C ASP A 147 -15.71 -28.95 -1.66
N GLU A 148 -16.61 -29.85 -2.04
CA GLU A 148 -17.83 -30.22 -1.31
C GLU A 148 -17.54 -30.87 0.06
N GLU A 149 -16.44 -31.62 0.21
CA GLU A 149 -16.07 -32.26 1.48
C GLU A 149 -15.58 -31.20 2.47
N VAL A 150 -14.72 -30.26 2.00
CA VAL A 150 -14.25 -29.12 2.80
C VAL A 150 -15.42 -28.24 3.20
N ALA A 151 -16.31 -27.94 2.25
CA ALA A 151 -17.50 -27.15 2.51
C ALA A 151 -18.41 -27.78 3.57
N THR A 152 -18.67 -29.09 3.48
CA THR A 152 -19.46 -29.81 4.47
C THR A 152 -18.83 -29.73 5.86
N LEU A 153 -17.51 -29.92 5.96
CA LEU A 153 -16.79 -29.84 7.23
C LEU A 153 -16.88 -28.45 7.86
N ILE A 154 -16.77 -27.39 7.06
CA ILE A 154 -16.84 -26.00 7.55
C ILE A 154 -18.27 -25.65 7.92
N ASN A 155 -19.26 -25.89 7.07
CA ASN A 155 -20.66 -25.52 7.28
C ASN A 155 -21.29 -26.21 8.51
N GLU A 156 -20.95 -27.47 8.74
CA GLU A 156 -21.45 -28.20 9.91
C GLU A 156 -20.89 -27.69 11.23
N ARG A 157 -19.63 -27.21 11.24
CA ARG A 157 -18.84 -26.98 12.46
C ARG A 157 -18.64 -25.52 12.80
N PHE A 158 -18.75 -24.61 11.84
CA PHE A 158 -18.48 -23.19 11.98
C PHE A 158 -19.60 -22.35 11.37
N ILE A 159 -19.58 -21.05 11.68
CA ILE A 159 -20.22 -20.02 10.85
C ILE A 159 -19.09 -19.42 10.00
N PRO A 160 -19.06 -19.69 8.68
CA PRO A 160 -18.01 -19.17 7.81
C PRO A 160 -18.26 -17.70 7.46
N VAL A 161 -17.25 -16.86 7.68
CA VAL A 161 -17.28 -15.41 7.37
C VAL A 161 -16.16 -15.07 6.41
N LYS A 162 -16.48 -14.31 5.37
CA LYS A 162 -15.53 -13.83 4.36
C LYS A 162 -15.39 -12.32 4.44
N VAL A 163 -14.15 -11.81 4.35
CA VAL A 163 -13.84 -10.38 4.43
C VAL A 163 -12.90 -9.98 3.30
N ASP A 164 -13.26 -8.90 2.60
CA ASP A 164 -12.35 -8.17 1.71
C ASP A 164 -11.56 -7.16 2.54
N ARG A 165 -10.23 -7.37 2.63
CA ARG A 165 -9.33 -6.50 3.38
C ARG A 165 -9.26 -5.07 2.86
N GLU A 166 -9.60 -4.86 1.59
CA GLU A 166 -9.56 -3.53 0.96
C GLU A 166 -10.79 -2.69 1.34
N GLU A 167 -11.93 -3.36 1.56
CA GLU A 167 -13.14 -2.73 2.07
C GLU A 167 -13.16 -2.60 3.61
N ARG A 168 -12.54 -3.57 4.33
CA ARG A 168 -12.47 -3.61 5.80
C ARG A 168 -11.02 -3.75 6.28
N PRO A 169 -10.18 -2.72 6.04
CA PRO A 169 -8.79 -2.71 6.51
C PRO A 169 -8.67 -2.73 8.05
N ASP A 170 -9.69 -2.29 8.76
CA ASP A 170 -9.79 -2.36 10.21
C ASP A 170 -9.82 -3.80 10.74
N ILE A 171 -10.61 -4.66 10.10
CA ILE A 171 -10.67 -6.11 10.43
C ILE A 171 -9.36 -6.78 10.06
N ASP A 172 -8.85 -6.51 8.86
CA ASP A 172 -7.58 -7.05 8.39
C ASP A 172 -6.43 -6.73 9.35
N GLU A 173 -6.29 -5.47 9.78
CA GLU A 173 -5.24 -5.03 10.69
C GLU A 173 -5.28 -5.78 12.02
N VAL A 174 -6.45 -5.85 12.66
CA VAL A 174 -6.60 -6.51 13.97
C VAL A 174 -6.21 -7.99 13.86
N TYR A 175 -6.73 -8.71 12.88
CA TYR A 175 -6.45 -10.15 12.78
C TYR A 175 -5.10 -10.45 12.14
N MET A 176 -4.51 -9.54 11.36
CA MET A 176 -3.14 -9.66 10.89
C MET A 176 -2.13 -9.57 12.05
N GLN A 177 -2.33 -8.65 12.99
CA GLN A 177 -1.49 -8.55 14.19
C GLN A 177 -1.58 -9.82 15.05
N ILE A 178 -2.79 -10.37 15.19
CA ILE A 178 -2.97 -11.68 15.86
C ILE A 178 -2.21 -12.78 15.11
N THR A 179 -2.37 -12.84 13.80
CA THR A 179 -1.72 -13.85 12.96
C THR A 179 -0.21 -13.77 13.10
N GLN A 180 0.36 -12.58 13.01
CA GLN A 180 1.80 -12.35 13.19
C GLN A 180 2.27 -12.71 14.61
N GLY A 181 1.48 -12.39 15.63
CA GLY A 181 1.79 -12.72 17.02
C GLY A 181 1.81 -14.24 17.28
N ILE A 182 0.93 -15.00 16.66
CA ILE A 182 0.81 -16.46 16.83
C ILE A 182 1.82 -17.22 15.95
N THR A 183 1.98 -16.81 14.67
CA THR A 183 2.72 -17.58 13.66
C THR A 183 4.15 -17.07 13.44
N GLY A 184 4.45 -15.86 13.87
CA GLY A 184 5.72 -15.16 13.60
C GLY A 184 5.79 -14.52 12.21
N GLY A 185 4.73 -14.61 11.40
CA GLY A 185 4.60 -14.02 10.06
C GLY A 185 3.14 -13.77 9.72
N GLY A 186 2.89 -13.09 8.60
CA GLY A 186 1.53 -12.81 8.11
C GLY A 186 1.47 -12.80 6.59
N GLY A 187 0.27 -12.73 6.05
CA GLY A 187 -0.01 -12.71 4.61
C GLY A 187 -1.42 -13.18 4.31
N TRP A 188 -1.77 -13.11 3.06
CA TRP A 188 -3.08 -13.55 2.56
C TRP A 188 -2.93 -14.77 1.63
N PRO A 189 -3.98 -15.65 1.60
CA PRO A 189 -5.20 -15.61 2.41
C PRO A 189 -4.88 -15.72 3.90
N MET A 190 -5.68 -15.06 4.75
CA MET A 190 -5.58 -15.18 6.20
C MET A 190 -6.78 -15.99 6.71
N THR A 191 -6.51 -16.99 7.55
CA THR A 191 -7.50 -17.90 8.12
C THR A 191 -7.47 -17.79 9.64
N VAL A 192 -8.59 -17.40 10.24
CA VAL A 192 -8.71 -17.17 11.69
C VAL A 192 -9.93 -17.89 12.25
N ALA A 193 -9.79 -18.55 13.39
CA ALA A 193 -10.93 -19.07 14.11
C ALA A 193 -11.27 -18.15 15.30
N LEU A 194 -12.55 -17.74 15.37
CA LEU A 194 -13.04 -16.80 16.37
C LEU A 194 -14.08 -17.44 17.28
N THR A 195 -14.14 -16.94 18.51
CA THR A 195 -15.35 -17.09 19.34
C THR A 195 -16.51 -16.29 18.75
N PRO A 196 -17.77 -16.55 19.14
CA PRO A 196 -18.90 -15.73 18.74
C PRO A 196 -18.80 -14.25 19.14
N ASP A 197 -17.91 -13.91 20.08
CA ASP A 197 -17.63 -12.57 20.56
C ASP A 197 -16.39 -11.94 19.88
N LYS A 198 -16.01 -12.47 18.71
CA LYS A 198 -14.96 -11.94 17.83
C LYS A 198 -13.52 -12.15 18.34
N HIS A 199 -13.28 -12.85 19.48
CA HIS A 199 -11.95 -13.12 19.99
C HIS A 199 -11.31 -14.29 19.24
N ALA A 200 -10.09 -14.11 18.74
CA ALA A 200 -9.37 -15.14 17.99
C ALA A 200 -8.70 -16.16 18.92
N PHE A 201 -8.86 -17.46 18.65
CA PHE A 201 -8.15 -18.52 19.33
C PHE A 201 -7.21 -19.33 18.44
N PHE A 202 -7.25 -19.09 17.13
CA PHE A 202 -6.34 -19.66 16.14
C PHE A 202 -6.16 -18.68 14.99
N ALA A 203 -4.95 -18.66 14.40
CA ALA A 203 -4.69 -17.92 13.17
C ALA A 203 -3.62 -18.65 12.33
N GLY A 204 -3.71 -18.47 11.03
CA GLY A 204 -2.76 -18.92 10.03
C GLY A 204 -3.00 -18.21 8.70
N THR A 205 -2.21 -18.58 7.70
CA THR A 205 -2.35 -18.06 6.34
C THR A 205 -2.96 -19.12 5.42
N TYR A 206 -2.31 -19.44 4.33
CA TYR A 206 -2.73 -20.47 3.39
C TYR A 206 -2.62 -21.90 3.98
N PHE A 207 -3.65 -22.72 3.74
CA PHE A 207 -3.68 -24.15 4.03
C PHE A 207 -4.07 -24.93 2.77
N PRO A 208 -3.28 -25.91 2.33
CA PRO A 208 -3.68 -26.81 1.24
C PRO A 208 -4.89 -27.66 1.65
N LYS A 209 -5.62 -28.24 0.68
CA LYS A 209 -6.76 -29.10 0.95
C LYS A 209 -6.39 -30.26 1.88
N GLU A 210 -5.36 -31.01 1.50
CA GLU A 210 -4.82 -32.16 2.25
C GLU A 210 -3.51 -31.82 2.96
N SER A 211 -3.19 -32.55 4.02
CA SER A 211 -1.90 -32.36 4.68
C SER A 211 -0.75 -32.82 3.79
N VAL A 212 0.18 -31.95 3.50
CA VAL A 212 1.42 -32.26 2.79
C VAL A 212 2.60 -32.19 3.76
N ALA A 213 3.76 -32.73 3.37
CA ALA A 213 4.93 -32.82 4.25
C ALA A 213 5.23 -31.49 4.98
N GLY A 214 5.04 -31.49 6.30
CA GLY A 214 5.32 -30.37 7.18
C GLY A 214 4.22 -29.27 7.25
N ARG A 215 3.11 -29.40 6.47
CA ARG A 215 1.98 -28.45 6.51
C ARG A 215 0.65 -29.19 6.73
N PRO A 216 -0.17 -28.78 7.73
CA PRO A 216 -1.50 -29.34 7.89
C PRO A 216 -2.41 -28.85 6.76
N GLY A 217 -3.28 -29.75 6.26
CA GLY A 217 -4.35 -29.39 5.35
C GLY A 217 -5.55 -28.80 6.07
N ILE A 218 -6.36 -28.00 5.33
CA ILE A 218 -7.54 -27.33 5.89
C ILE A 218 -8.53 -28.29 6.53
N LYS A 219 -8.74 -29.50 5.96
CA LYS A 219 -9.60 -30.53 6.52
C LYS A 219 -9.18 -30.94 7.94
N ARG A 220 -7.88 -31.12 8.15
CA ARG A 220 -7.32 -31.39 9.48
C ARG A 220 -7.47 -30.21 10.42
N VAL A 221 -7.13 -29.01 9.96
CA VAL A 221 -7.24 -27.77 10.76
C VAL A 221 -8.66 -27.60 11.28
N VAL A 222 -9.65 -27.61 10.39
CA VAL A 222 -11.08 -27.45 10.73
C VAL A 222 -11.53 -28.53 11.73
N THR A 223 -11.06 -29.77 11.56
CA THR A 223 -11.43 -30.88 12.45
C THR A 223 -10.85 -30.73 13.85
N GLU A 224 -9.58 -30.38 13.98
CA GLU A 224 -8.92 -30.16 15.27
C GLU A 224 -9.45 -28.91 16.00
N LEU A 225 -9.74 -27.84 15.26
CA LEU A 225 -10.34 -26.62 15.85
C LEU A 225 -11.75 -26.91 16.40
N HIS A 226 -12.57 -27.62 15.66
CA HIS A 226 -13.90 -28.02 16.13
C HIS A 226 -13.83 -28.94 17.36
N LYS A 227 -12.89 -29.89 17.38
CA LYS A 227 -12.66 -30.76 18.53
C LYS A 227 -12.21 -29.95 19.76
N ALA A 228 -11.29 -28.98 19.60
CA ALA A 228 -10.88 -28.08 20.67
C ALA A 228 -12.08 -27.28 21.22
N TRP A 229 -12.91 -26.74 20.34
CA TRP A 229 -14.11 -25.98 20.68
C TRP A 229 -15.15 -26.79 21.45
N THR A 230 -15.35 -28.07 21.09
CA THR A 230 -16.36 -28.92 21.72
C THR A 230 -15.88 -29.57 23.00
N GLU A 231 -14.61 -29.99 23.09
CA GLU A 231 -14.07 -30.73 24.23
C GLU A 231 -13.39 -29.85 25.28
N ARG A 232 -12.93 -28.62 24.91
CA ARG A 232 -12.13 -27.75 25.78
C ARG A 232 -12.55 -26.28 25.65
N ARG A 233 -13.85 -26.04 25.58
CA ARG A 233 -14.41 -24.72 25.27
C ARG A 233 -13.92 -23.61 26.21
N GLU A 234 -13.96 -23.84 27.52
CA GLU A 234 -13.51 -22.86 28.53
C GLU A 234 -12.04 -22.48 28.34
N GLU A 235 -11.17 -23.46 28.06
CA GLU A 235 -9.74 -23.20 27.79
C GLU A 235 -9.54 -22.39 26.47
N VAL A 236 -10.37 -22.65 25.45
CA VAL A 236 -10.35 -21.93 24.18
C VAL A 236 -10.79 -20.48 24.38
N GLU A 237 -11.88 -20.23 25.08
CA GLU A 237 -12.41 -18.88 25.35
C GLU A 237 -11.43 -18.06 26.21
N GLU A 238 -10.82 -18.67 27.25
CA GLU A 238 -9.81 -18.03 28.08
C GLU A 238 -8.56 -17.63 27.24
N THR A 239 -8.10 -18.54 26.38
CA THR A 239 -6.98 -18.29 25.48
C THR A 239 -7.27 -17.14 24.52
N ALA A 240 -8.48 -17.10 23.94
CA ALA A 240 -8.90 -16.06 23.01
C ALA A 240 -8.94 -14.66 23.66
N VAL A 241 -9.42 -14.56 24.90
CA VAL A 241 -9.43 -13.31 25.67
C VAL A 241 -7.98 -12.87 25.98
N ASN A 242 -7.13 -13.79 26.43
CA ASN A 242 -5.73 -13.49 26.72
C ASN A 242 -4.95 -12.97 25.50
N ILE A 243 -5.18 -13.54 24.31
CA ILE A 243 -4.61 -13.05 23.05
C ILE A 243 -5.06 -11.62 22.80
N THR A 244 -6.35 -11.34 22.95
CA THR A 244 -6.92 -9.99 22.73
C THR A 244 -6.34 -8.95 23.70
N GLU A 245 -6.22 -9.28 24.98
CA GLU A 245 -5.65 -8.37 26.00
C GLU A 245 -4.18 -8.04 25.71
N GLN A 246 -3.38 -9.02 25.28
CA GLN A 246 -1.98 -8.80 24.91
C GLN A 246 -1.86 -7.92 23.66
N LEU A 247 -2.76 -8.07 22.68
CA LEU A 247 -2.79 -7.26 21.49
C LEU A 247 -3.18 -5.81 21.75
N GLY A 248 -4.14 -5.57 22.62
CA GLY A 248 -4.58 -4.22 22.97
C GLY A 248 -3.42 -3.34 23.42
N GLY A 249 -2.43 -3.94 24.11
CA GLY A 249 -1.20 -3.25 24.52
C GLY A 249 -0.22 -2.95 23.37
N LEU A 250 -0.34 -3.62 22.22
CA LEU A 250 0.57 -3.45 21.07
C LEU A 250 0.01 -2.51 19.98
N MET A 251 -1.30 -2.32 19.96
CA MET A 251 -2.01 -1.53 18.94
C MET A 251 -2.33 -0.09 19.39
N GLY A 252 -1.73 0.37 20.46
CA GLY A 252 -1.92 1.70 21.02
C GLY A 252 -0.78 2.66 20.68
N SER A 253 -0.82 3.84 21.34
CA SER A 253 0.29 4.78 21.36
C SER A 253 1.53 4.17 22.00
N SER A 254 2.70 4.60 21.57
CA SER A 254 4.00 4.21 22.14
C SER A 254 4.80 5.46 22.49
N PRO A 255 4.39 6.21 23.52
CA PRO A 255 5.08 7.42 23.94
C PRO A 255 6.47 7.10 24.47
N GLY A 256 7.41 8.01 24.24
CA GLY A 256 8.81 7.92 24.67
C GLY A 256 9.37 9.28 25.05
N GLY A 257 10.69 9.44 24.92
CA GLY A 257 11.35 10.72 25.04
C GLY A 257 11.04 11.66 23.88
N GLU A 258 11.49 12.90 24.01
CA GLU A 258 11.46 13.87 22.91
C GLU A 258 12.32 13.39 21.74
N LEU A 259 11.80 13.51 20.53
CA LEU A 259 12.55 13.19 19.33
C LEU A 259 13.44 14.38 18.93
N ASP A 260 14.62 14.07 18.43
CA ASP A 260 15.55 15.04 17.87
C ASP A 260 16.07 14.56 16.50
N PRO A 261 16.76 15.41 15.71
CA PRO A 261 17.23 15.03 14.38
C PRO A 261 18.13 13.80 14.31
N SER A 262 18.72 13.32 15.41
CA SER A 262 19.58 12.13 15.43
C SER A 262 18.80 10.86 15.06
N VAL A 263 17.48 10.82 15.25
CA VAL A 263 16.66 9.68 14.89
C VAL A 263 16.64 9.46 13.36
N MET A 264 16.72 10.53 12.57
CA MET A 264 16.85 10.43 11.10
C MET A 264 18.22 9.87 10.72
N HIS A 265 19.27 10.24 11.46
CA HIS A 265 20.59 9.67 11.24
C HIS A 265 20.62 8.18 11.58
N ALA A 266 19.99 7.77 12.67
CA ALA A 266 19.85 6.36 13.05
C ALA A 266 19.12 5.57 11.94
N ALA A 267 18.01 6.10 11.41
CA ALA A 267 17.30 5.48 10.28
C ALA A 267 18.21 5.32 9.05
N PHE A 268 18.94 6.38 8.69
CA PHE A 268 19.89 6.32 7.56
C PHE A 268 20.96 5.24 7.77
N GLN A 269 21.51 5.07 8.97
CA GLN A 269 22.48 4.02 9.27
C GLN A 269 21.86 2.62 9.08
N GLU A 270 20.65 2.39 9.60
CA GLU A 270 19.94 1.12 9.42
C GLU A 270 19.64 0.84 7.94
N PHE A 271 19.23 1.86 7.16
CA PHE A 271 19.06 1.74 5.71
C PHE A 271 20.37 1.36 5.01
N SER A 272 21.48 2.01 5.37
CA SER A 272 22.80 1.74 4.79
C SER A 272 23.27 0.31 5.08
N GLU A 273 23.01 -0.22 6.29
CA GLU A 273 23.38 -1.58 6.68
C GLU A 273 22.56 -2.66 5.97
N ARG A 274 21.30 -2.34 5.58
CA ARG A 274 20.40 -3.29 4.91
C ARG A 274 20.34 -3.14 3.41
N PHE A 275 21.00 -2.14 2.88
CA PHE A 275 20.99 -1.85 1.45
C PHE A 275 21.65 -2.96 0.63
N ASP A 276 20.97 -3.42 -0.40
CA ASP A 276 21.55 -4.34 -1.39
C ASP A 276 22.43 -3.55 -2.38
N GLU A 277 23.73 -3.54 -2.12
CA GLU A 277 24.74 -2.82 -2.94
C GLU A 277 24.75 -3.28 -4.40
N LYS A 278 24.35 -4.51 -4.68
CA LYS A 278 24.37 -5.07 -6.04
C LYS A 278 23.08 -4.74 -6.81
N ARG A 279 21.93 -4.88 -6.18
CA ARG A 279 20.62 -4.84 -6.84
C ARG A 279 19.69 -3.75 -6.33
N GLY A 280 20.13 -2.93 -5.38
CA GLY A 280 19.26 -1.95 -4.74
C GLY A 280 18.16 -2.59 -3.89
N GLY A 281 17.39 -1.75 -3.20
CA GLY A 281 16.38 -2.19 -2.25
C GLY A 281 16.94 -2.55 -0.88
N PHE A 282 16.06 -2.88 0.07
CA PHE A 282 16.39 -3.03 1.50
C PHE A 282 15.99 -4.41 2.06
N ALA A 283 15.65 -5.34 1.20
CA ALA A 283 15.33 -6.73 1.53
C ALA A 283 15.93 -7.67 0.49
N VAL A 284 16.10 -8.94 0.84
CA VAL A 284 16.65 -9.95 -0.09
C VAL A 284 15.53 -10.50 -0.97
N ARG A 285 14.48 -11.08 -0.36
CA ARG A 285 13.26 -11.56 -1.04
C ARG A 285 12.14 -11.84 -0.01
N PRO A 286 10.86 -11.63 -0.36
CA PRO A 286 10.44 -10.88 -1.56
C PRO A 286 10.90 -9.42 -1.47
N LYS A 287 11.16 -8.78 -2.63
CA LYS A 287 11.55 -7.37 -2.71
C LYS A 287 10.34 -6.51 -3.06
N PHE A 288 9.94 -5.66 -2.12
CA PHE A 288 8.93 -4.63 -2.35
C PHE A 288 9.57 -3.30 -2.74
N PRO A 289 8.92 -2.48 -3.58
CA PRO A 289 9.40 -1.15 -3.96
C PRO A 289 9.64 -0.21 -2.78
N VAL A 290 8.79 -0.25 -1.76
CA VAL A 290 8.79 0.60 -0.53
C VAL A 290 9.19 2.06 -0.78
N PRO A 291 8.48 2.81 -1.64
CA PRO A 291 8.85 4.16 -2.04
C PRO A 291 8.99 5.17 -0.88
N PRO A 292 8.26 5.04 0.26
CA PRO A 292 8.50 5.89 1.43
C PRO A 292 9.95 5.91 1.92
N ASN A 293 10.69 4.80 1.80
CA ASN A 293 12.12 4.74 2.11
C ASN A 293 12.92 5.69 1.22
N LEU A 294 12.60 5.69 -0.08
CA LEU A 294 13.28 6.52 -1.08
C LEU A 294 12.96 8.01 -0.86
N MET A 295 11.71 8.34 -0.57
CA MET A 295 11.29 9.71 -0.25
C MET A 295 11.98 10.24 1.01
N PHE A 296 12.14 9.41 2.05
CA PHE A 296 12.92 9.78 3.24
C PHE A 296 14.39 10.01 2.91
N LEU A 297 15.02 9.10 2.16
CA LEU A 297 16.44 9.20 1.79
C LEU A 297 16.75 10.44 0.93
N LEU A 298 15.83 10.88 0.05
CA LEU A 298 15.97 12.13 -0.70
C LEU A 298 15.96 13.36 0.22
N ARG A 299 15.11 13.36 1.27
CA ARG A 299 15.10 14.43 2.28
C ARG A 299 16.35 14.40 3.14
N TYR A 300 16.78 13.21 3.53
CA TYR A 300 18.03 13.05 4.27
C TYR A 300 19.24 13.53 3.46
N TYR A 301 19.28 13.23 2.14
CA TYR A 301 20.30 13.79 1.24
C TYR A 301 20.23 15.32 1.19
N HIS A 302 19.03 15.88 1.00
CA HIS A 302 18.84 17.34 0.95
C HIS A 302 19.31 18.04 2.25
N ARG A 303 19.05 17.43 3.41
CA ARG A 303 19.46 17.97 4.72
C ARG A 303 20.96 17.86 5.00
N THR A 304 21.60 16.78 4.55
CA THR A 304 22.95 16.40 5.00
C THR A 304 24.00 16.39 3.90
N GLU A 305 23.58 16.48 2.64
CA GLU A 305 24.40 16.31 1.43
C GLU A 305 25.13 14.96 1.38
N ASN A 306 24.67 13.95 2.15
CA ASN A 306 25.31 12.65 2.19
C ASN A 306 25.05 11.87 0.88
N PRO A 307 26.09 11.65 0.03
CA PRO A 307 25.92 11.08 -1.30
C PRO A 307 25.42 9.63 -1.27
N LYS A 308 25.65 8.89 -0.18
CA LYS A 308 25.16 7.50 -0.04
C LYS A 308 23.64 7.42 0.00
N ALA A 309 22.96 8.42 0.56
CA ALA A 309 21.52 8.47 0.58
C ALA A 309 20.93 8.56 -0.85
N LEU A 310 21.52 9.45 -1.67
CA LEU A 310 21.12 9.58 -3.07
C LEU A 310 21.49 8.33 -3.89
N GLU A 311 22.67 7.75 -3.67
CA GLU A 311 23.11 6.50 -4.32
C GLU A 311 22.11 5.35 -4.08
N MET A 312 21.64 5.18 -2.84
CA MET A 312 20.65 4.15 -2.51
C MET A 312 19.33 4.34 -3.27
N VAL A 313 18.87 5.58 -3.40
CA VAL A 313 17.65 5.90 -4.17
C VAL A 313 17.86 5.62 -5.66
N GLU A 314 18.91 6.17 -6.24
CA GLU A 314 19.19 6.03 -7.66
C GLU A 314 19.38 4.56 -8.08
N LYS A 315 20.13 3.80 -7.27
CA LYS A 315 20.34 2.38 -7.51
C LYS A 315 19.03 1.60 -7.45
N THR A 316 18.21 1.83 -6.44
CA THR A 316 16.95 1.11 -6.27
C THR A 316 15.98 1.39 -7.42
N LEU A 317 15.74 2.66 -7.75
CA LEU A 317 14.84 3.04 -8.86
C LEU A 317 15.36 2.51 -10.22
N THR A 318 16.67 2.55 -10.44
CA THR A 318 17.29 2.06 -11.67
C THR A 318 17.11 0.54 -11.82
N GLU A 319 17.39 -0.23 -10.77
CA GLU A 319 17.29 -1.69 -10.84
C GLU A 319 15.82 -2.15 -10.92
N MET A 320 14.88 -1.45 -10.23
CA MET A 320 13.46 -1.71 -10.40
C MET A 320 13.00 -1.47 -11.84
N HIS A 321 13.38 -0.33 -12.44
CA HIS A 321 13.02 -0.04 -13.84
C HIS A 321 13.62 -1.04 -14.81
N ARG A 322 14.84 -1.55 -14.56
CA ARG A 322 15.48 -2.55 -15.40
C ARG A 322 14.87 -3.94 -15.26
N GLY A 323 14.37 -4.28 -14.09
CA GLY A 323 13.80 -5.59 -13.78
C GLY A 323 12.49 -5.86 -14.49
N GLY A 324 12.03 -7.12 -14.38
CA GLY A 324 10.70 -7.49 -14.85
C GLY A 324 9.56 -7.01 -13.95
N ILE A 325 9.88 -6.47 -12.77
CA ILE A 325 8.89 -5.78 -11.92
C ILE A 325 8.28 -4.54 -12.61
N TYR A 326 9.01 -3.94 -13.54
CA TYR A 326 8.52 -2.89 -14.43
C TYR A 326 8.05 -3.50 -15.76
N ASP A 327 6.81 -3.22 -16.16
CA ASP A 327 6.27 -3.70 -17.43
C ASP A 327 6.78 -2.89 -18.62
N HIS A 328 7.84 -3.36 -19.28
CA HIS A 328 8.48 -2.70 -20.41
C HIS A 328 7.59 -2.58 -21.67
N VAL A 329 6.51 -3.37 -21.77
CA VAL A 329 5.61 -3.36 -22.93
C VAL A 329 4.44 -2.42 -22.72
N GLY A 330 3.76 -2.51 -21.58
CA GLY A 330 2.52 -1.77 -21.32
C GLY A 330 2.64 -0.73 -20.20
N PHE A 331 3.81 -0.58 -19.63
CA PHE A 331 4.10 0.32 -18.51
C PHE A 331 3.43 -0.09 -17.19
N GLY A 332 3.70 0.71 -16.15
CA GLY A 332 3.26 0.41 -14.80
C GLY A 332 4.20 -0.55 -14.08
N ILE A 333 4.05 -0.65 -12.76
CA ILE A 333 4.89 -1.48 -11.91
C ILE A 333 4.06 -2.58 -11.26
N HIS A 334 4.61 -3.79 -11.20
CA HIS A 334 4.05 -4.91 -10.47
C HIS A 334 4.33 -4.74 -8.97
N ARG A 335 3.60 -5.47 -8.14
CA ARG A 335 3.57 -5.24 -6.69
C ARG A 335 4.88 -5.50 -5.98
N TYR A 336 5.53 -6.65 -6.22
CA TYR A 336 6.81 -7.00 -5.63
C TYR A 336 7.54 -8.03 -6.50
N SER A 337 8.85 -8.19 -6.28
CA SER A 337 9.63 -9.26 -6.90
C SER A 337 9.77 -10.45 -5.96
N THR A 338 9.58 -11.65 -6.48
CA THR A 338 9.74 -12.91 -5.75
C THR A 338 11.21 -13.30 -5.62
N ASP A 339 12.09 -12.73 -6.46
CA ASP A 339 13.53 -12.95 -6.48
C ASP A 339 14.32 -11.70 -6.03
N PRO A 340 15.64 -11.82 -5.77
CA PRO A 340 16.48 -10.70 -5.37
C PRO A 340 16.90 -9.78 -6.52
N GLU A 341 16.67 -10.17 -7.78
CA GLU A 341 17.12 -9.47 -8.99
C GLU A 341 16.09 -8.48 -9.56
N TRP A 342 14.91 -8.35 -8.98
CA TRP A 342 13.75 -7.61 -9.51
C TRP A 342 13.21 -8.21 -10.82
N LEU A 343 13.52 -9.48 -11.15
CA LEU A 343 13.20 -10.10 -12.44
C LEU A 343 11.81 -10.71 -12.47
N VAL A 344 11.49 -11.61 -11.53
CA VAL A 344 10.22 -12.32 -11.50
C VAL A 344 9.25 -11.60 -10.57
N PRO A 345 8.30 -10.82 -11.09
CA PRO A 345 7.33 -10.16 -10.24
C PRO A 345 6.22 -11.13 -9.83
N HIS A 346 5.55 -10.81 -8.72
CA HIS A 346 4.15 -11.13 -8.56
C HIS A 346 3.35 -10.14 -9.41
N PHE A 347 2.63 -10.66 -10.43
CA PHE A 347 2.19 -9.85 -11.58
C PHE A 347 1.00 -8.92 -11.32
N GLU A 348 0.43 -8.87 -10.13
CA GLU A 348 -0.60 -7.88 -9.80
C GLU A 348 -0.07 -6.44 -9.89
N LYS A 349 -0.95 -5.51 -10.29
CA LYS A 349 -0.65 -4.07 -10.34
C LYS A 349 -1.63 -3.30 -9.48
N MET A 350 -1.13 -2.78 -8.35
CA MET A 350 -1.94 -2.06 -7.38
C MET A 350 -1.85 -0.55 -7.60
N LEU A 351 -2.95 0.17 -7.45
CA LEU A 351 -3.00 1.63 -7.64
C LEU A 351 -2.04 2.37 -6.70
N TYR A 352 -1.94 1.94 -5.44
CA TYR A 352 -1.06 2.58 -4.46
C TYR A 352 0.42 2.43 -4.80
N ASP A 353 0.84 1.32 -5.43
CA ASP A 353 2.22 1.13 -5.89
C ASP A 353 2.52 2.08 -7.05
N GLN A 354 1.59 2.21 -8.01
CA GLN A 354 1.72 3.18 -9.11
C GLN A 354 1.89 4.60 -8.56
N ALA A 355 1.07 4.98 -7.56
CA ALA A 355 1.10 6.31 -6.96
C ALA A 355 2.43 6.59 -6.25
N LEU A 356 2.82 5.71 -5.36
CA LEU A 356 4.00 5.93 -4.51
C LEU A 356 5.31 5.85 -5.29
N VAL A 357 5.44 4.92 -6.25
CA VAL A 357 6.62 4.84 -7.13
C VAL A 357 6.70 6.06 -8.05
N THR A 358 5.56 6.53 -8.59
CA THR A 358 5.53 7.79 -9.34
C THR A 358 6.06 8.96 -8.52
N MET A 359 5.62 9.12 -7.26
CA MET A 359 6.10 10.19 -6.39
C MET A 359 7.62 10.10 -6.16
N ALA A 360 8.14 8.89 -5.89
CA ALA A 360 9.57 8.69 -5.68
C ALA A 360 10.39 9.01 -6.96
N CYS A 361 9.90 8.60 -8.14
CA CYS A 361 10.54 8.93 -9.41
C CYS A 361 10.54 10.42 -9.70
N VAL A 362 9.40 11.12 -9.48
CA VAL A 362 9.29 12.56 -9.68
C VAL A 362 10.23 13.33 -8.74
N GLU A 363 10.33 12.93 -7.47
CA GLU A 363 11.27 13.53 -6.52
C GLU A 363 12.74 13.24 -6.89
N ALA A 364 13.05 12.02 -7.31
CA ALA A 364 14.40 11.67 -7.76
C ALA A 364 14.82 12.48 -9.00
N TRP A 365 13.90 12.71 -9.96
CA TRP A 365 14.14 13.61 -11.07
C TRP A 365 14.38 15.05 -10.60
N HIS A 366 13.57 15.52 -9.68
CA HIS A 366 13.67 16.88 -9.14
C HIS A 366 15.02 17.16 -8.45
N VAL A 367 15.57 16.14 -7.78
CA VAL A 367 16.88 16.23 -7.11
C VAL A 367 18.04 16.12 -8.11
N THR A 368 17.90 15.27 -9.16
CA THR A 368 19.03 14.85 -9.97
C THR A 368 19.04 15.41 -11.39
N GLY A 369 17.91 15.91 -11.90
CA GLY A 369 17.72 16.29 -13.30
C GLY A 369 17.81 15.11 -14.30
N LYS A 370 17.93 13.84 -13.85
CA LYS A 370 18.10 12.69 -14.72
C LYS A 370 16.78 12.26 -15.35
N GLU A 371 16.61 12.53 -16.64
CA GLU A 371 15.36 12.35 -17.41
C GLU A 371 14.77 10.94 -17.32
N ARG A 372 15.54 9.92 -17.08
CA ARG A 372 15.04 8.55 -16.87
C ARG A 372 13.96 8.44 -15.80
N TYR A 373 14.08 9.19 -14.71
CA TYR A 373 13.10 9.16 -13.63
C TYR A 373 11.79 9.86 -14.03
N ALA A 374 11.88 11.00 -14.71
CA ALA A 374 10.71 11.68 -15.25
C ALA A 374 9.98 10.80 -16.29
N ARG A 375 10.74 10.13 -17.17
CA ARG A 375 10.19 9.19 -18.15
C ARG A 375 9.46 8.04 -17.46
N THR A 376 10.08 7.37 -16.49
CA THR A 376 9.44 6.28 -15.74
C THR A 376 8.14 6.74 -15.07
N ALA A 377 8.15 7.94 -14.47
CA ALA A 377 6.93 8.51 -13.88
C ALA A 377 5.83 8.73 -14.95
N ARG A 378 6.17 9.32 -16.10
CA ARG A 378 5.21 9.53 -17.20
C ARG A 378 4.65 8.23 -17.75
N GLU A 379 5.47 7.20 -17.85
CA GLU A 379 5.06 5.86 -18.32
C GLU A 379 4.11 5.19 -17.34
N ILE A 380 4.38 5.25 -16.02
CA ILE A 380 3.46 4.75 -14.99
C ILE A 380 2.13 5.53 -15.04
N LEU A 381 2.17 6.86 -15.11
CA LEU A 381 0.97 7.69 -15.22
C LEU A 381 0.17 7.40 -16.51
N THR A 382 0.85 7.07 -17.62
CA THR A 382 0.20 6.65 -18.87
C THR A 382 -0.54 5.31 -18.70
N TYR A 383 0.04 4.36 -17.97
CA TYR A 383 -0.63 3.11 -17.62
C TYR A 383 -1.89 3.38 -16.78
N VAL A 384 -1.79 4.20 -15.73
CA VAL A 384 -2.92 4.52 -14.86
C VAL A 384 -4.04 5.23 -15.64
N GLU A 385 -3.69 6.21 -16.48
CA GLU A 385 -4.67 6.93 -17.31
C GLU A 385 -5.41 5.98 -18.24
N ARG A 386 -4.70 5.04 -18.89
CA ARG A 386 -5.25 4.11 -19.86
C ARG A 386 -6.02 2.96 -19.24
N ASN A 387 -5.46 2.34 -18.19
CA ASN A 387 -5.96 1.06 -17.66
C ASN A 387 -6.75 1.20 -16.36
N MET A 388 -6.37 2.14 -15.49
CA MET A 388 -6.93 2.22 -14.14
C MET A 388 -7.88 3.41 -13.92
N THR A 389 -8.19 4.18 -14.96
CA THR A 389 -9.10 5.34 -14.83
C THR A 389 -10.51 4.98 -15.28
N SER A 390 -11.50 5.21 -14.41
CA SER A 390 -12.90 5.04 -14.75
C SER A 390 -13.40 6.14 -15.70
N PRO A 391 -14.45 5.92 -16.48
CA PRO A 391 -15.05 6.97 -17.30
C PRO A 391 -15.50 8.20 -16.52
N GLU A 392 -15.88 8.01 -15.26
CA GLU A 392 -16.31 9.08 -14.36
C GLU A 392 -15.15 9.87 -13.77
N GLY A 393 -13.92 9.32 -13.75
CA GLY A 393 -12.69 9.99 -13.36
C GLY A 393 -11.99 9.46 -12.10
N GLY A 394 -12.67 8.63 -11.30
CA GLY A 394 -12.01 7.91 -10.20
C GLY A 394 -11.10 6.80 -10.74
N PHE A 395 -10.11 6.39 -9.94
CA PHE A 395 -9.18 5.33 -10.30
C PHE A 395 -9.59 4.00 -9.68
N TYR A 396 -9.58 2.94 -10.49
CA TYR A 396 -9.77 1.55 -10.06
C TYR A 396 -8.62 1.07 -9.17
N SER A 397 -8.87 0.05 -8.33
CA SER A 397 -7.93 -0.36 -7.29
C SER A 397 -6.78 -1.23 -7.79
N ALA A 398 -7.06 -2.23 -8.65
CA ALA A 398 -6.00 -3.18 -9.04
C ALA A 398 -6.30 -3.93 -10.36
N GLU A 399 -5.24 -4.52 -10.93
CA GLU A 399 -5.31 -5.60 -11.93
C GLU A 399 -4.67 -6.86 -11.36
N ASP A 400 -5.31 -8.02 -11.61
CA ASP A 400 -4.92 -9.33 -11.09
C ASP A 400 -3.55 -9.77 -11.62
N ALA A 401 -2.90 -10.67 -10.89
CA ALA A 401 -1.72 -11.37 -11.35
C ALA A 401 -2.05 -12.41 -12.42
N ASP A 402 -3.24 -13.01 -12.32
CA ASP A 402 -3.67 -14.15 -13.10
C ASP A 402 -4.48 -13.75 -14.34
N SER A 403 -4.24 -14.44 -15.44
CA SER A 403 -5.07 -14.43 -16.62
C SER A 403 -5.35 -15.88 -17.03
N GLU A 404 -6.62 -16.23 -17.26
CA GLU A 404 -7.05 -17.59 -17.57
C GLU A 404 -6.58 -18.63 -16.52
N GLY A 405 -6.48 -18.23 -15.25
CA GLY A 405 -6.04 -19.09 -14.13
C GLY A 405 -4.53 -19.34 -14.06
N GLU A 406 -3.72 -18.62 -14.83
CA GLU A 406 -2.26 -18.73 -14.80
C GLU A 406 -1.61 -17.37 -14.49
N GLU A 407 -0.74 -17.34 -13.48
CA GLU A 407 0.00 -16.14 -13.10
C GLU A 407 0.93 -15.67 -14.20
N GLY A 408 0.90 -14.38 -14.53
CA GLY A 408 1.78 -13.74 -15.49
C GLY A 408 1.49 -14.03 -16.96
N LYS A 409 0.55 -14.91 -17.30
CA LYS A 409 0.23 -15.33 -18.70
C LYS A 409 0.00 -14.15 -19.64
N PHE A 410 -0.64 -13.10 -19.17
CA PHE A 410 -0.88 -11.88 -19.95
C PHE A 410 0.42 -11.16 -20.31
N TYR A 411 1.44 -11.20 -19.45
CA TYR A 411 2.63 -10.35 -19.54
C TYR A 411 3.84 -11.01 -20.21
N VAL A 412 3.95 -12.34 -20.14
CA VAL A 412 5.11 -13.08 -20.65
C VAL A 412 5.04 -13.36 -22.16
N TRP A 413 6.19 -13.64 -22.77
CA TRP A 413 6.33 -13.81 -24.22
C TRP A 413 7.15 -15.05 -24.58
N SER A 414 6.70 -15.86 -25.53
CA SER A 414 7.55 -16.87 -26.14
C SER A 414 8.42 -16.25 -27.26
N ASN A 415 9.57 -16.86 -27.51
CA ASN A 415 10.46 -16.40 -28.58
C ASN A 415 9.78 -16.48 -29.96
N ASP A 416 8.98 -17.53 -30.20
CA ASP A 416 8.30 -17.74 -31.47
C ASP A 416 7.23 -16.67 -31.70
N GLU A 417 6.45 -16.30 -30.68
CA GLU A 417 5.45 -15.24 -30.78
C GLU A 417 6.09 -13.89 -31.16
N VAL A 418 7.24 -13.57 -30.58
CA VAL A 418 7.97 -12.32 -30.89
C VAL A 418 8.56 -12.37 -32.31
N ARG A 419 9.12 -13.52 -32.74
CA ARG A 419 9.63 -13.70 -34.11
C ARG A 419 8.52 -13.56 -35.16
N GLU A 420 7.37 -14.22 -34.93
CA GLU A 420 6.21 -14.13 -35.83
C GLU A 420 5.70 -12.70 -35.98
N LEU A 421 5.63 -11.96 -34.89
CA LEU A 421 5.10 -10.60 -34.86
C LEU A 421 6.05 -9.55 -35.47
N LEU A 422 7.35 -9.64 -35.15
CA LEU A 422 8.30 -8.58 -35.47
C LEU A 422 9.24 -8.90 -36.63
N GLY A 423 9.36 -10.17 -37.04
CA GLY A 423 10.36 -10.67 -37.97
C GLY A 423 11.72 -10.86 -37.31
N GLU A 424 12.60 -11.66 -37.91
CA GLU A 424 13.88 -12.14 -37.37
C GLU A 424 14.82 -11.01 -36.87
N ASP A 425 15.02 -9.96 -37.68
CA ASP A 425 15.96 -8.88 -37.36
C ASP A 425 15.49 -8.04 -36.16
N SER A 426 14.19 -7.77 -36.07
CA SER A 426 13.62 -7.01 -34.95
C SER A 426 13.50 -7.87 -33.70
N ALA A 427 13.13 -9.15 -33.85
CA ALA A 427 13.08 -10.10 -32.75
C ALA A 427 14.46 -10.30 -32.12
N LYS A 428 15.51 -10.45 -32.94
CA LYS A 428 16.90 -10.52 -32.45
C LYS A 428 17.26 -9.32 -31.60
N PHE A 429 16.94 -8.10 -32.02
CA PHE A 429 17.16 -6.89 -31.22
C PHE A 429 16.43 -6.96 -29.88
N VAL A 430 15.15 -7.38 -29.88
CA VAL A 430 14.38 -7.52 -28.64
C VAL A 430 15.00 -8.56 -27.71
N PHE A 431 15.42 -9.71 -28.22
CA PHE A 431 16.01 -10.78 -27.41
C PHE A 431 17.35 -10.36 -26.80
N GLU A 432 18.22 -9.69 -27.56
CA GLU A 432 19.49 -9.20 -27.06
C GLU A 432 19.33 -8.08 -26.04
N THR A 433 18.40 -7.16 -26.29
CA THR A 433 18.17 -5.98 -25.46
C THR A 433 17.41 -6.33 -24.15
N PHE A 434 16.35 -7.16 -24.26
CA PHE A 434 15.51 -7.53 -23.12
C PHE A 434 15.78 -8.94 -22.58
N HIS A 435 16.95 -9.48 -22.88
CA HIS A 435 17.51 -10.71 -22.33
C HIS A 435 16.57 -11.92 -22.34
N PHE A 436 15.94 -12.15 -23.50
CA PHE A 436 15.16 -13.36 -23.73
C PHE A 436 16.09 -14.58 -23.80
N GLU A 437 15.73 -15.63 -23.08
CA GLU A 437 16.42 -16.92 -23.10
C GLU A 437 15.67 -17.91 -24.01
N GLU A 438 16.39 -18.86 -24.62
CA GLU A 438 15.78 -19.86 -25.52
C GLU A 438 14.79 -20.76 -24.77
N GLU A 439 15.13 -21.12 -23.52
CA GLU A 439 14.28 -21.95 -22.66
C GLU A 439 13.31 -21.12 -21.79
N GLY A 440 13.26 -19.80 -22.02
CA GLY A 440 12.54 -18.84 -21.18
C GLY A 440 13.33 -18.44 -19.93
N ASN A 441 13.10 -17.21 -19.44
CA ASN A 441 13.65 -16.71 -18.18
C ASN A 441 12.63 -16.70 -17.03
N PHE A 442 11.36 -16.99 -17.33
CA PHE A 442 10.30 -17.06 -16.33
C PHE A 442 10.29 -18.42 -15.63
N LEU A 443 10.54 -18.39 -14.32
CA LEU A 443 10.40 -19.53 -13.43
C LEU A 443 9.07 -19.39 -12.66
N GLU A 444 8.06 -20.15 -13.06
CA GLU A 444 6.77 -20.12 -12.39
C GLU A 444 6.90 -20.56 -10.93
N GLU A 445 6.37 -19.76 -9.99
CA GLU A 445 6.60 -19.95 -8.55
C GLU A 445 5.97 -21.25 -8.02
N THR A 446 4.78 -21.59 -8.49
CA THR A 446 4.05 -22.78 -8.03
C THR A 446 4.66 -24.09 -8.53
N LYS A 447 5.09 -24.13 -9.79
CA LYS A 447 5.63 -25.32 -10.44
C LYS A 447 7.15 -25.45 -10.33
N GLN A 448 7.86 -24.33 -10.05
CA GLN A 448 9.33 -24.26 -9.99
C GLN A 448 10.01 -24.76 -11.27
N VAL A 449 9.39 -24.53 -12.42
CA VAL A 449 9.88 -24.92 -13.74
C VAL A 449 9.88 -23.74 -14.71
N LYS A 450 10.81 -23.75 -15.66
CA LYS A 450 10.80 -22.82 -16.80
C LYS A 450 9.72 -23.28 -17.79
N VAL A 451 8.87 -22.36 -18.18
CA VAL A 451 7.70 -22.64 -19.03
C VAL A 451 7.89 -22.20 -20.49
N GLY A 452 9.14 -21.89 -20.90
CA GLY A 452 9.45 -21.50 -22.27
C GLY A 452 9.06 -20.06 -22.64
N THR A 453 8.70 -19.26 -21.62
CA THR A 453 8.33 -17.85 -21.81
C THR A 453 9.30 -16.91 -21.09
N ASN A 454 9.32 -15.67 -21.56
CA ASN A 454 10.24 -14.64 -21.09
C ASN A 454 9.49 -13.44 -20.53
N ILE A 455 10.06 -12.89 -19.44
CA ILE A 455 9.75 -11.59 -18.87
C ILE A 455 10.76 -10.62 -19.49
N PRO A 456 10.32 -9.59 -20.27
CA PRO A 456 11.23 -8.56 -20.78
C PRO A 456 11.89 -7.80 -19.63
N HIS A 457 13.22 -7.71 -19.61
CA HIS A 457 13.98 -6.95 -18.61
C HIS A 457 15.28 -6.43 -19.20
N LEU A 458 15.87 -5.39 -18.60
CA LEU A 458 17.08 -4.75 -19.05
C LEU A 458 18.25 -5.05 -18.10
N ARG A 459 19.47 -5.15 -18.62
CA ARG A 459 20.70 -5.16 -17.81
C ARG A 459 21.37 -3.80 -17.78
N GLU A 460 21.17 -3.02 -18.82
CA GLU A 460 21.70 -1.67 -18.99
C GLU A 460 20.59 -0.74 -19.47
N GLU A 461 20.76 0.56 -19.30
CA GLU A 461 19.82 1.53 -19.85
C GLU A 461 19.90 1.56 -21.38
N LEU A 462 18.76 1.73 -22.03
CA LEU A 462 18.72 1.90 -23.48
C LEU A 462 19.42 3.19 -23.89
N SER A 463 20.31 3.09 -24.90
CA SER A 463 20.79 4.28 -25.59
C SER A 463 19.65 5.02 -26.29
N GLU A 464 19.81 6.29 -26.62
CA GLU A 464 18.78 7.06 -27.37
C GLU A 464 18.41 6.32 -28.68
N ALA A 465 19.41 5.79 -29.41
CA ALA A 465 19.16 5.05 -30.63
C ALA A 465 18.36 3.76 -30.41
N ASP A 466 18.61 3.06 -29.28
CA ASP A 466 17.86 1.86 -28.93
C ASP A 466 16.44 2.20 -28.45
N GLN A 467 16.24 3.34 -27.76
CA GLN A 467 14.92 3.85 -27.40
C GLN A 467 14.08 4.17 -28.64
N ASP A 468 14.67 4.87 -29.61
CA ASP A 468 14.01 5.18 -30.89
C ASP A 468 13.63 3.91 -31.67
N ARG A 469 14.48 2.89 -31.61
CA ARG A 469 14.21 1.59 -32.23
C ARG A 469 13.16 0.79 -31.47
N TRP A 470 13.19 0.82 -30.14
CA TRP A 470 12.29 0.09 -29.26
C TRP A 470 10.85 0.62 -29.35
N GLY A 471 10.63 1.92 -29.38
CA GLY A 471 9.31 2.54 -29.35
C GLY A 471 8.30 1.89 -30.32
N PRO A 472 8.56 1.84 -31.63
CA PRO A 472 7.67 1.20 -32.60
C PRO A 472 7.49 -0.31 -32.43
N LEU A 473 8.51 -1.02 -31.91
CA LEU A 473 8.45 -2.46 -31.64
C LEU A 473 7.59 -2.74 -30.39
N ARG A 474 7.78 -1.94 -29.34
CA ARG A 474 6.94 -1.96 -28.14
C ARG A 474 5.46 -1.78 -28.47
N GLU A 475 5.11 -0.80 -29.33
CA GLU A 475 3.73 -0.57 -29.73
C GLU A 475 3.11 -1.79 -30.45
N LYS A 476 3.88 -2.50 -31.27
CA LYS A 476 3.41 -3.74 -31.90
C LYS A 476 3.17 -4.85 -30.88
N LEU A 477 4.12 -5.03 -29.95
CA LEU A 477 3.98 -6.00 -28.85
C LEU A 477 2.76 -5.63 -27.98
N PHE A 478 2.63 -4.38 -27.59
CA PHE A 478 1.50 -3.90 -26.83
C PHE A 478 0.17 -4.18 -27.55
N ALA A 479 0.04 -3.81 -28.83
CA ALA A 479 -1.17 -4.05 -29.63
C ALA A 479 -1.49 -5.54 -29.82
N LYS A 480 -0.49 -6.43 -29.79
CA LYS A 480 -0.69 -7.88 -29.80
C LYS A 480 -1.19 -8.37 -28.42
N ARG A 481 -0.57 -7.89 -27.33
CA ARG A 481 -0.93 -8.26 -25.97
C ARG A 481 -2.35 -7.85 -25.59
N GLU A 482 -2.79 -6.65 -26.01
CA GLU A 482 -4.14 -6.16 -25.77
C GLU A 482 -5.27 -7.03 -26.37
N LYS A 483 -4.92 -8.02 -27.21
CA LYS A 483 -5.87 -9.01 -27.76
C LYS A 483 -5.93 -10.28 -26.93
N ARG A 484 -5.05 -10.44 -25.95
CA ARG A 484 -5.11 -11.54 -24.98
C ARG A 484 -6.27 -11.31 -24.02
N ILE A 485 -6.66 -12.35 -23.29
CA ILE A 485 -7.61 -12.21 -22.18
C ILE A 485 -6.90 -11.42 -21.07
N HIS A 486 -7.48 -10.27 -20.73
CA HIS A 486 -6.92 -9.41 -19.70
C HIS A 486 -7.03 -10.04 -18.30
N PRO A 487 -6.09 -9.75 -17.39
CA PRO A 487 -6.26 -10.01 -15.98
C PRO A 487 -7.56 -9.38 -15.45
N GLN A 488 -8.15 -10.02 -14.46
CA GLN A 488 -9.34 -9.46 -13.83
C GLN A 488 -9.02 -8.09 -13.21
N LYS A 489 -9.87 -7.12 -13.50
CA LYS A 489 -9.75 -5.80 -12.89
C LYS A 489 -10.61 -5.74 -11.64
N ASP A 490 -10.01 -5.34 -10.54
CA ASP A 490 -10.75 -4.89 -9.38
C ASP A 490 -11.20 -3.44 -9.62
N ASP A 491 -12.46 -3.31 -10.05
CA ASP A 491 -13.06 -2.04 -10.45
C ASP A 491 -13.67 -1.25 -9.28
N LYS A 492 -13.31 -1.60 -8.04
CA LYS A 492 -13.58 -0.74 -6.88
C LYS A 492 -12.81 0.58 -7.01
N ILE A 493 -13.43 1.66 -6.60
CA ILE A 493 -12.77 2.96 -6.43
C ILE A 493 -12.70 3.21 -4.92
N LEU A 494 -11.50 3.12 -4.37
CA LEU A 494 -11.23 3.27 -2.93
C LEU A 494 -10.75 4.69 -2.65
N THR A 495 -11.32 5.33 -1.64
CA THR A 495 -11.05 6.74 -1.31
C THR A 495 -9.59 6.98 -0.96
N ASP A 496 -8.99 6.16 -0.11
CA ASP A 496 -7.58 6.26 0.29
C ASP A 496 -6.62 6.11 -0.89
N TRP A 497 -6.79 5.07 -1.71
CA TRP A 497 -5.88 4.85 -2.85
C TRP A 497 -6.04 5.93 -3.92
N ASN A 498 -7.26 6.46 -4.10
CA ASN A 498 -7.47 7.63 -4.96
C ASN A 498 -6.78 8.88 -4.39
N GLY A 499 -6.80 9.09 -3.07
CA GLY A 499 -6.05 10.16 -2.41
C GLY A 499 -4.56 10.11 -2.72
N LEU A 500 -3.94 8.92 -2.64
CA LEU A 500 -2.53 8.71 -3.02
C LEU A 500 -2.28 9.01 -4.49
N MET A 501 -3.15 8.56 -5.39
CA MET A 501 -2.96 8.76 -6.82
C MET A 501 -3.18 10.22 -7.23
N ILE A 502 -4.13 10.92 -6.60
CA ILE A 502 -4.32 12.37 -6.74
C ILE A 502 -3.04 13.11 -6.31
N ALA A 503 -2.44 12.74 -5.16
CA ALA A 503 -1.18 13.32 -4.71
C ALA A 503 -0.03 13.08 -5.71
N ALA A 504 0.04 11.89 -6.32
CA ALA A 504 1.05 11.57 -7.32
C ALA A 504 0.90 12.40 -8.61
N TYR A 505 -0.32 12.47 -9.16
CA TYR A 505 -0.61 13.30 -10.33
C TYR A 505 -0.38 14.79 -10.06
N ALA A 506 -0.81 15.31 -8.89
CA ALA A 506 -0.60 16.71 -8.51
C ALA A 506 0.90 17.04 -8.40
N ARG A 507 1.68 16.14 -7.79
CA ARG A 507 3.15 16.29 -7.70
C ARG A 507 3.80 16.26 -9.08
N ALA A 508 3.41 15.32 -9.94
CA ALA A 508 3.91 15.25 -11.30
C ALA A 508 3.54 16.51 -12.11
N ALA A 509 2.31 17.01 -11.98
CA ALA A 509 1.89 18.26 -12.64
C ALA A 509 2.78 19.45 -12.24
N ARG A 510 2.99 19.62 -10.93
CA ARG A 510 3.79 20.73 -10.40
C ARG A 510 5.25 20.63 -10.81
N ILE A 511 5.88 19.48 -10.64
CA ILE A 511 7.33 19.33 -10.79
C ILE A 511 7.73 19.13 -12.26
N LEU A 512 7.00 18.29 -13.04
CA LEU A 512 7.26 18.09 -14.47
C LEU A 512 6.71 19.22 -15.35
N GLY A 513 5.89 20.14 -14.80
CA GLY A 513 5.31 21.23 -15.53
C GLY A 513 4.20 20.85 -16.52
N GLU A 514 3.54 19.70 -16.33
CA GLU A 514 2.54 19.15 -17.26
C GLU A 514 1.10 19.33 -16.74
N GLU A 515 0.43 20.38 -17.22
CA GLU A 515 -0.95 20.74 -16.82
C GLU A 515 -1.98 19.60 -16.98
N LYS A 516 -1.77 18.68 -17.92
CA LYS A 516 -2.66 17.53 -18.11
C LYS A 516 -2.82 16.70 -16.84
N TYR A 517 -1.75 16.53 -16.06
CA TYR A 517 -1.78 15.78 -14.82
C TYR A 517 -2.59 16.49 -13.73
N ALA A 518 -2.54 17.82 -13.66
CA ALA A 518 -3.39 18.59 -12.76
C ALA A 518 -4.88 18.39 -13.10
N LYS A 519 -5.24 18.38 -14.38
CA LYS A 519 -6.62 18.13 -14.83
C LYS A 519 -7.12 16.73 -14.46
N ILE A 520 -6.27 15.71 -14.60
CA ILE A 520 -6.60 14.32 -14.20
C ILE A 520 -6.81 14.26 -12.68
N ALA A 521 -5.88 14.83 -11.91
CA ALA A 521 -5.98 14.88 -10.44
C ALA A 521 -7.24 15.63 -9.97
N SER A 522 -7.56 16.78 -10.59
CA SER A 522 -8.78 17.54 -10.29
C SER A 522 -10.04 16.73 -10.56
N LYS A 523 -10.11 16.05 -11.71
CA LYS A 523 -11.27 15.20 -12.06
C LYS A 523 -11.45 14.06 -11.05
N ALA A 524 -10.37 13.43 -10.60
CA ALA A 524 -10.42 12.35 -9.63
C ALA A 524 -10.80 12.89 -8.22
N ALA A 525 -10.25 14.03 -7.81
CA ALA A 525 -10.61 14.67 -6.55
C ALA A 525 -12.09 15.07 -6.54
N ASP A 526 -12.57 15.71 -7.60
CA ASP A 526 -13.97 16.11 -7.74
C ASP A 526 -14.90 14.88 -7.73
N PHE A 527 -14.50 13.77 -8.38
CA PHE A 527 -15.24 12.51 -8.33
C PHE A 527 -15.38 11.99 -6.88
N VAL A 528 -14.28 11.91 -6.13
CA VAL A 528 -14.32 11.44 -4.72
C VAL A 528 -15.19 12.36 -3.87
N LEU A 529 -15.01 13.68 -4.00
CA LEU A 529 -15.76 14.67 -3.22
C LEU A 529 -17.26 14.70 -3.58
N ASP A 530 -17.64 14.36 -4.80
CA ASP A 530 -19.05 14.29 -5.24
C ASP A 530 -19.71 12.94 -4.92
N LYS A 531 -19.02 11.82 -5.17
CA LYS A 531 -19.60 10.45 -5.09
C LYS A 531 -19.34 9.75 -3.77
N LEU A 532 -18.19 9.98 -3.16
CA LEU A 532 -17.73 9.28 -1.96
C LEU A 532 -17.83 10.17 -0.70
N THR A 533 -18.73 11.15 -0.72
CA THR A 533 -18.99 12.02 0.43
C THR A 533 -20.46 11.99 0.81
N THR A 534 -20.75 11.84 2.08
CA THR A 534 -22.11 11.90 2.63
C THR A 534 -22.63 13.34 2.65
N LYS A 535 -23.94 13.52 2.86
CA LYS A 535 -24.54 14.86 3.00
C LYS A 535 -23.95 15.69 4.14
N ASN A 536 -23.36 15.06 5.14
CA ASN A 536 -22.71 15.72 6.28
C ASN A 536 -21.22 15.93 6.07
N GLY A 537 -20.71 15.74 4.85
CA GLY A 537 -19.30 15.95 4.50
C GLY A 537 -18.35 14.79 4.84
N ARG A 538 -18.83 13.71 5.48
CA ARG A 538 -17.99 12.55 5.83
C ARG A 538 -17.68 11.71 4.61
N LEU A 539 -16.44 11.23 4.51
CA LEU A 539 -16.02 10.33 3.44
C LEU A 539 -16.63 8.93 3.58
N LEU A 540 -16.80 8.26 2.44
CA LEU A 540 -17.13 6.85 2.31
C LEU A 540 -15.90 6.10 1.75
N LYS A 541 -15.79 4.80 2.08
CA LYS A 541 -14.62 3.98 1.72
C LYS A 541 -14.57 3.62 0.24
N ARG A 542 -15.69 3.16 -0.33
CA ARG A 542 -15.73 2.48 -1.61
C ARG A 542 -16.87 2.97 -2.50
N TYR A 543 -16.59 3.12 -3.82
CA TYR A 543 -17.58 3.26 -4.87
C TYR A 543 -17.44 2.13 -5.88
N ARG A 544 -18.56 1.50 -6.24
CA ARG A 544 -18.64 0.49 -7.31
C ARG A 544 -20.07 0.37 -7.85
N LEU A 545 -20.21 0.13 -9.17
CA LEU A 545 -21.51 -0.07 -9.83
C LEU A 545 -22.54 1.04 -9.55
N GLY A 546 -22.10 2.30 -9.47
CA GLY A 546 -22.98 3.44 -9.23
C GLY A 546 -23.35 3.65 -7.75
N GLU A 547 -22.78 2.90 -6.82
CA GLU A 547 -23.09 2.95 -5.39
C GLU A 547 -21.84 3.22 -4.55
N ALA A 548 -21.91 4.24 -3.70
CA ALA A 548 -20.93 4.49 -2.66
C ALA A 548 -21.39 3.86 -1.34
N GLY A 549 -20.45 3.29 -0.59
CA GLY A 549 -20.78 2.61 0.66
C GLY A 549 -19.58 2.46 1.58
N LEU A 550 -19.86 1.92 2.76
CA LEU A 550 -18.94 1.72 3.87
C LEU A 550 -18.43 3.04 4.47
N THR A 551 -18.31 3.07 5.78
CA THR A 551 -17.72 4.21 6.50
C THR A 551 -16.23 4.28 6.22
N ALA A 552 -15.73 5.46 5.91
CA ALA A 552 -14.33 5.70 5.67
C ALA A 552 -13.48 5.50 6.94
N HIS A 553 -12.23 5.10 6.76
CA HIS A 553 -11.23 4.94 7.80
C HIS A 553 -10.31 6.17 7.85
N ALA A 554 -9.43 6.24 8.83
CA ALA A 554 -8.49 7.36 8.98
C ALA A 554 -7.56 7.52 7.75
N GLU A 555 -7.19 6.43 7.08
CA GLU A 555 -6.39 6.43 5.85
C GLU A 555 -7.11 7.17 4.71
N ASP A 556 -8.43 7.02 4.60
CA ASP A 556 -9.23 7.69 3.57
C ASP A 556 -9.14 9.22 3.71
N TYR A 557 -9.21 9.71 4.95
CA TYR A 557 -9.05 11.14 5.25
C TYR A 557 -7.61 11.59 5.04
N ALA A 558 -6.64 10.91 5.64
CA ALA A 558 -5.24 11.31 5.60
C ALA A 558 -4.70 11.41 4.16
N PHE A 559 -5.04 10.46 3.30
CA PHE A 559 -4.54 10.43 1.93
C PHE A 559 -5.28 11.40 1.02
N MET A 560 -6.59 11.60 1.23
CA MET A 560 -7.32 12.66 0.53
C MET A 560 -6.82 14.05 0.91
N ILE A 561 -6.53 14.32 2.18
CA ILE A 561 -5.92 15.58 2.62
C ILE A 561 -4.56 15.79 1.95
N TRP A 562 -3.70 14.77 1.90
CA TRP A 562 -2.42 14.82 1.19
C TRP A 562 -2.61 15.15 -0.29
N GLY A 563 -3.54 14.45 -0.96
CA GLY A 563 -3.91 14.70 -2.35
C GLY A 563 -4.39 16.12 -2.60
N LEU A 564 -5.29 16.63 -1.75
CA LEU A 564 -5.88 17.97 -1.86
C LEU A 564 -4.86 19.09 -1.61
N ILE A 565 -3.96 18.94 -0.63
CA ILE A 565 -2.84 19.87 -0.41
C ILE A 565 -1.95 19.91 -1.65
N GLY A 566 -1.57 18.74 -2.18
CA GLY A 566 -0.76 18.67 -3.40
C GLY A 566 -1.46 19.28 -4.61
N LEU A 567 -2.77 19.04 -4.74
CA LEU A 567 -3.57 19.56 -5.85
C LEU A 567 -3.74 21.10 -5.75
N TYR A 568 -3.90 21.64 -4.53
CA TYR A 568 -3.85 23.08 -4.33
C TYR A 568 -2.53 23.68 -4.83
N GLU A 569 -1.38 23.09 -4.47
CA GLU A 569 -0.07 23.59 -4.93
C GLU A 569 0.18 23.42 -6.44
N ALA A 570 -0.52 22.49 -7.09
CA ALA A 570 -0.43 22.27 -8.53
C ALA A 570 -1.32 23.22 -9.34
N THR A 571 -2.46 23.67 -8.76
CA THR A 571 -3.50 24.46 -9.46
C THR A 571 -3.72 25.84 -8.86
N PHE A 572 -3.38 26.04 -7.60
CA PHE A 572 -3.71 27.20 -6.76
C PHE A 572 -5.22 27.46 -6.63
N GLU A 573 -6.06 26.44 -6.89
CA GLU A 573 -7.50 26.52 -6.63
C GLU A 573 -7.77 26.39 -5.13
N VAL A 574 -8.14 27.49 -4.47
CA VAL A 574 -8.31 27.59 -3.00
C VAL A 574 -9.32 26.57 -2.44
N ARG A 575 -10.31 26.16 -3.25
CA ARG A 575 -11.31 25.17 -2.85
C ARG A 575 -10.70 23.84 -2.37
N TYR A 576 -9.55 23.43 -2.93
CA TYR A 576 -8.87 22.20 -2.51
C TYR A 576 -8.22 22.35 -1.12
N LEU A 577 -7.59 23.51 -0.85
CA LEU A 577 -7.07 23.80 0.49
C LEU A 577 -8.18 23.92 1.54
N GLN A 578 -9.30 24.59 1.20
CA GLN A 578 -10.48 24.66 2.06
C GLN A 578 -11.00 23.27 2.38
N LYS A 579 -11.12 22.39 1.36
CA LYS A 579 -11.59 21.03 1.56
C LYS A 579 -10.60 20.17 2.36
N ALA A 580 -9.30 20.35 2.20
CA ALA A 580 -8.29 19.69 3.03
C ALA A 580 -8.45 20.07 4.51
N VAL A 581 -8.69 21.34 4.82
CA VAL A 581 -8.98 21.83 6.18
C VAL A 581 -10.29 21.23 6.72
N GLU A 582 -11.36 21.21 5.92
CA GLU A 582 -12.63 20.60 6.34
C GLU A 582 -12.48 19.10 6.67
N LEU A 583 -11.77 18.35 5.83
CA LEU A 583 -11.51 16.93 6.06
C LEU A 583 -10.62 16.68 7.28
N GLN A 584 -9.62 17.56 7.53
CA GLN A 584 -8.79 17.46 8.73
C GLN A 584 -9.63 17.67 9.99
N ASN A 585 -10.51 18.66 10.00
CA ASN A 585 -11.41 18.91 11.15
C ASN A 585 -12.33 17.71 11.42
N LEU A 586 -12.87 17.07 10.37
CA LEU A 586 -13.67 15.85 10.52
C LEU A 586 -12.81 14.67 11.02
N MET A 587 -11.56 14.57 10.56
CA MET A 587 -10.65 13.55 11.05
C MET A 587 -10.33 13.75 12.54
N ASP A 588 -10.11 15.00 12.95
CA ASP A 588 -9.88 15.34 14.36
C ASP A 588 -11.12 15.02 15.21
N GLU A 589 -12.32 15.35 14.74
CA GLU A 589 -13.58 15.12 15.47
C GLU A 589 -13.86 13.63 15.73
N PHE A 590 -13.63 12.75 14.73
CA PHE A 590 -14.10 11.36 14.80
C PHE A 590 -13.01 10.32 15.08
N PHE A 591 -11.74 10.64 14.87
CA PHE A 591 -10.68 9.63 14.95
C PHE A 591 -9.60 9.96 15.98
N TYR A 592 -9.50 11.21 16.45
CA TYR A 592 -8.43 11.60 17.37
C TYR A 592 -8.62 11.00 18.76
N ASP A 593 -7.51 10.59 19.39
CA ASP A 593 -7.46 10.14 20.78
C ASP A 593 -7.02 11.28 21.68
N GLU A 594 -7.95 11.88 22.39
CA GLU A 594 -7.71 13.01 23.32
C GLU A 594 -6.80 12.66 24.49
N GLU A 595 -6.77 11.37 24.92
CA GLU A 595 -5.98 10.95 26.07
C GLU A 595 -4.57 10.51 25.69
N GLY A 596 -4.45 9.66 24.66
CA GLY A 596 -3.20 9.02 24.26
C GLY A 596 -2.51 9.66 23.07
N GLY A 597 -3.16 10.60 22.41
CA GLY A 597 -2.71 11.20 21.14
C GLY A 597 -2.74 10.21 19.97
N GLY A 598 -2.70 10.76 18.75
CA GLY A 598 -2.78 9.99 17.51
C GLY A 598 -4.21 9.63 17.11
N TYR A 599 -4.34 9.08 15.91
CA TYR A 599 -5.63 8.77 15.29
C TYR A 599 -5.88 7.28 15.28
N TYR A 600 -7.07 6.88 15.73
CA TYR A 600 -7.56 5.53 15.57
C TYR A 600 -7.86 5.22 14.09
N THR A 601 -7.76 3.96 13.69
CA THR A 601 -8.09 3.52 12.32
C THR A 601 -9.57 3.72 12.00
N VAL A 602 -10.45 3.52 12.99
CA VAL A 602 -11.91 3.63 12.83
C VAL A 602 -12.46 4.83 13.61
N ALA A 603 -13.54 5.43 13.07
CA ALA A 603 -14.26 6.50 13.74
C ALA A 603 -14.87 6.04 15.07
N ASP A 604 -15.13 6.97 15.98
CA ASP A 604 -15.69 6.68 17.32
C ASP A 604 -17.13 6.17 17.28
N ASP A 605 -17.88 6.56 16.25
CA ASP A 605 -19.27 6.15 15.98
C ASP A 605 -19.39 4.94 15.03
N ALA A 606 -18.26 4.35 14.60
CA ALA A 606 -18.23 3.15 13.75
C ALA A 606 -18.35 1.86 14.57
N GLU A 607 -18.46 0.69 13.87
CA GLU A 607 -18.43 -0.62 14.51
C GLU A 607 -17.16 -0.76 15.36
N GLN A 608 -17.33 -1.10 16.63
CA GLN A 608 -16.22 -1.38 17.52
C GLN A 608 -15.81 -2.85 17.40
N LEU A 609 -14.55 -3.08 17.01
CA LEU A 609 -13.91 -4.39 17.06
C LEU A 609 -13.41 -4.70 18.47
N ILE A 610 -12.78 -5.87 18.62
CA ILE A 610 -12.17 -6.28 19.91
C ILE A 610 -11.08 -5.32 20.40
N VAL A 611 -10.44 -4.57 19.49
CA VAL A 611 -9.47 -3.52 19.78
C VAL A 611 -9.70 -2.37 18.80
N ARG A 612 -9.71 -1.14 19.29
CA ARG A 612 -9.66 0.07 18.46
C ARG A 612 -8.19 0.43 18.23
N ALA A 613 -7.68 0.10 17.06
CA ALA A 613 -6.26 0.20 16.75
C ALA A 613 -5.82 1.62 16.41
N LYS A 614 -4.59 1.97 16.80
CA LYS A 614 -3.81 3.12 16.29
C LYS A 614 -2.55 2.60 15.61
N LYS A 615 -2.37 2.91 14.34
CA LYS A 615 -1.29 2.39 13.52
C LYS A 615 -0.33 3.50 13.11
N LEU A 616 0.95 3.33 13.40
CA LEU A 616 2.01 4.17 12.83
C LEU A 616 2.75 3.45 11.70
N TYR A 617 2.90 2.13 11.81
CA TYR A 617 3.56 1.33 10.79
C TYR A 617 2.75 1.32 9.49
N GLY A 618 3.42 1.67 8.39
CA GLY A 618 2.93 1.42 7.04
C GLY A 618 3.66 0.20 6.46
N GLY A 619 3.00 -0.61 5.67
CA GLY A 619 3.64 -1.66 4.86
C GLY A 619 3.88 -1.16 3.45
N ALA A 620 3.23 -1.84 2.48
CA ALA A 620 3.15 -1.35 1.11
C ALA A 620 2.34 -0.03 1.01
N ILE A 621 1.35 0.15 1.90
CA ILE A 621 0.54 1.38 2.02
C ILE A 621 0.97 2.10 3.30
N PRO A 622 1.17 3.43 3.27
CA PRO A 622 1.44 4.21 4.47
C PRO A 622 0.32 4.11 5.51
N SER A 623 0.60 4.44 6.78
CA SER A 623 -0.45 4.59 7.78
C SER A 623 -1.01 6.01 7.80
N ALA A 624 -2.28 6.15 8.23
CA ALA A 624 -2.91 7.46 8.44
C ALA A 624 -2.06 8.36 9.34
N ASN A 625 -1.59 7.83 10.49
CA ASN A 625 -0.79 8.61 11.44
C ASN A 625 0.53 9.12 10.82
N SER A 626 1.23 8.28 10.03
CA SER A 626 2.47 8.70 9.38
C SER A 626 2.25 9.83 8.36
N VAL A 627 1.16 9.77 7.58
CA VAL A 627 0.80 10.80 6.59
C VAL A 627 0.33 12.08 7.28
N THR A 628 -0.46 11.94 8.35
CA THR A 628 -1.06 13.08 9.07
C THR A 628 -0.01 13.97 9.73
N ILE A 629 1.15 13.44 10.17
CA ILE A 629 2.27 14.26 10.64
C ILE A 629 2.65 15.31 9.57
N GLY A 630 2.83 14.88 8.32
CA GLY A 630 3.15 15.77 7.20
C GLY A 630 2.00 16.71 6.83
N ASN A 631 0.76 16.21 6.83
CA ASN A 631 -0.42 17.02 6.52
C ASN A 631 -0.60 18.16 7.53
N LEU A 632 -0.58 17.86 8.82
CA LEU A 632 -0.71 18.87 9.90
C LEU A 632 0.42 19.89 9.84
N SER A 633 1.67 19.46 9.65
CA SER A 633 2.81 20.36 9.52
C SER A 633 2.65 21.30 8.33
N ARG A 634 2.16 20.81 7.19
CA ARG A 634 1.90 21.64 5.98
C ARG A 634 0.71 22.56 6.17
N LEU A 635 -0.42 22.06 6.72
CA LEU A 635 -1.59 22.88 7.02
C LEU A 635 -1.23 24.00 8.00
N HIS A 636 -0.41 23.73 9.03
CA HIS A 636 0.09 24.75 9.92
C HIS A 636 0.78 25.89 9.14
N ARG A 637 1.70 25.54 8.23
CA ARG A 637 2.44 26.54 7.44
C ARG A 637 1.57 27.26 6.40
N MET A 638 0.60 26.57 5.80
CA MET A 638 -0.29 27.14 4.80
C MET A 638 -1.35 28.06 5.39
N THR A 639 -1.86 27.75 6.58
CA THR A 639 -2.99 28.47 7.17
C THR A 639 -2.58 29.46 8.26
N GLY A 640 -1.42 29.24 8.88
CA GLY A 640 -1.00 29.97 10.08
C GLY A 640 -1.73 29.53 11.35
N ASN A 641 -2.59 28.49 11.29
CA ASN A 641 -3.29 27.99 12.47
C ASN A 641 -2.32 27.19 13.36
N PRO A 642 -2.07 27.62 14.63
CA PRO A 642 -1.16 26.93 15.52
C PRO A 642 -1.65 25.57 15.99
N ASP A 643 -2.95 25.29 15.96
CA ASP A 643 -3.53 24.02 16.41
C ASP A 643 -2.99 22.86 15.58
N TYR A 644 -2.79 23.03 14.26
CA TYR A 644 -2.19 22.00 13.42
C TYR A 644 -0.73 21.71 13.79
N GLY A 645 0.05 22.75 14.14
CA GLY A 645 1.41 22.55 14.62
C GLY A 645 1.47 21.78 15.93
N GLN A 646 0.59 22.11 16.87
CA GLN A 646 0.45 21.38 18.13
C GLN A 646 -0.02 19.95 17.92
N GLY A 647 -0.99 19.74 16.99
CA GLY A 647 -1.46 18.41 16.62
C GLY A 647 -0.34 17.53 16.07
N ALA A 648 0.51 18.07 15.19
CA ALA A 648 1.68 17.36 14.67
C ALA A 648 2.66 16.97 15.79
N GLU A 649 2.93 17.88 16.72
CA GLU A 649 3.80 17.62 17.87
C GLU A 649 3.22 16.54 18.80
N GLN A 650 1.93 16.62 19.12
CA GLN A 650 1.23 15.62 19.94
C GLN A 650 1.25 14.24 19.28
N LEU A 651 1.04 14.19 17.95
CA LEU A 651 1.10 12.94 17.18
C LEU A 651 2.51 12.34 17.20
N LEU A 652 3.54 13.15 17.03
CA LEU A 652 4.94 12.71 17.15
C LEU A 652 5.25 12.19 18.56
N ARG A 653 4.78 12.86 19.60
CA ARG A 653 4.95 12.41 21.00
C ARG A 653 4.24 11.08 21.27
N ALA A 654 3.03 10.89 20.73
CA ALA A 654 2.26 9.66 20.91
C ALA A 654 3.01 8.41 20.42
N PHE A 655 3.88 8.55 19.42
CA PHE A 655 4.63 7.45 18.83
C PHE A 655 6.15 7.58 18.94
N SER A 656 6.64 8.54 19.74
CA SER A 656 8.08 8.81 19.86
C SER A 656 8.90 7.60 20.32
N GLY A 657 8.34 6.75 21.19
CA GLY A 657 9.01 5.52 21.63
C GLY A 657 9.18 4.50 20.50
N ALA A 658 8.15 4.31 19.66
CA ALA A 658 8.24 3.42 18.50
C ALA A 658 9.25 3.93 17.47
N ILE A 659 9.19 5.23 17.14
CA ILE A 659 10.10 5.88 16.18
C ILE A 659 11.54 5.80 16.66
N ALA A 660 11.82 6.12 17.92
CA ALA A 660 13.17 6.08 18.50
C ALA A 660 13.77 4.66 18.53
N ASN A 661 12.93 3.65 18.81
CA ASN A 661 13.39 2.27 18.94
C ASN A 661 13.65 1.57 17.59
N SER A 662 12.98 1.97 16.52
CA SER A 662 13.08 1.34 15.19
C SER A 662 12.80 2.36 14.08
N PRO A 663 13.63 3.40 13.92
CA PRO A 663 13.32 4.54 13.08
C PRO A 663 13.17 4.16 11.58
N MET A 664 13.95 3.23 11.06
CA MET A 664 13.86 2.74 9.68
C MET A 664 12.46 2.18 9.33
N VAL A 665 11.70 1.73 10.32
CA VAL A 665 10.36 1.14 10.12
C VAL A 665 9.30 2.19 9.78
N PHE A 666 9.57 3.47 10.05
CA PHE A 666 8.62 4.56 9.93
C PHE A 666 9.06 5.68 8.96
N PRO A 667 9.50 5.36 7.74
CA PRO A 667 10.16 6.32 6.85
C PRO A 667 9.27 7.51 6.49
N LEU A 668 7.96 7.31 6.34
CA LEU A 668 7.05 8.41 6.03
C LEU A 668 6.79 9.33 7.24
N ALA A 669 6.72 8.77 8.45
CA ALA A 669 6.69 9.58 9.67
C ALA A 669 7.98 10.43 9.79
N LEU A 670 9.14 9.87 9.39
CA LEU A 670 10.39 10.61 9.36
C LEU A 670 10.40 11.74 8.31
N THR A 671 9.67 11.60 7.19
CA THR A 671 9.51 12.73 6.25
C THR A 671 8.68 13.87 6.84
N GLY A 672 7.66 13.53 7.62
CA GLY A 672 6.87 14.51 8.37
C GLY A 672 7.69 15.16 9.49
N LEU A 673 8.50 14.38 10.18
CA LEU A 673 9.42 14.86 11.21
C LEU A 673 10.50 15.80 10.64
N ASP A 674 11.06 15.49 9.46
CA ASP A 674 11.99 16.36 8.74
C ASP A 674 11.37 17.72 8.44
N PHE A 675 10.12 17.74 8.00
CA PHE A 675 9.37 18.96 7.79
C PHE A 675 9.12 19.74 9.11
N HIS A 676 8.77 19.02 10.17
CA HIS A 676 8.50 19.60 11.48
C HIS A 676 9.75 20.24 12.11
N PHE A 677 10.91 19.59 12.03
CA PHE A 677 12.16 20.17 12.51
C PHE A 677 12.66 21.34 11.69
N GLY A 678 12.24 21.42 10.43
CA GLY A 678 12.65 22.50 9.54
C GLY A 678 14.15 22.54 9.21
N PRO A 679 14.65 23.70 8.78
CA PRO A 679 13.89 24.95 8.59
C PRO A 679 12.76 24.79 7.56
N SER A 680 11.56 25.24 7.93
CA SER A 680 10.39 25.23 7.06
C SER A 680 10.08 26.63 6.57
N LYS A 681 9.71 26.74 5.29
CA LYS A 681 9.46 28.05 4.67
C LYS A 681 8.05 28.18 4.12
N GLU A 682 7.48 29.35 4.28
CA GLU A 682 6.23 29.77 3.67
C GLU A 682 6.53 30.78 2.57
N ILE A 683 6.01 30.49 1.36
CA ILE A 683 6.09 31.42 0.25
C ILE A 683 4.68 31.83 -0.14
N VAL A 684 4.40 33.14 -0.11
CA VAL A 684 3.22 33.70 -0.73
C VAL A 684 3.65 34.51 -1.93
N VAL A 685 3.20 34.13 -3.11
CA VAL A 685 3.39 34.90 -4.35
C VAL A 685 2.10 35.64 -4.59
N SER A 686 2.18 37.00 -4.65
CA SER A 686 1.06 37.87 -5.03
C SER A 686 1.13 38.15 -6.52
N GLU A 687 0.01 37.93 -7.21
CA GLU A 687 -0.11 38.04 -8.66
C GLU A 687 0.22 39.43 -9.18
N GLY A 688 1.03 39.49 -10.22
CA GLY A 688 1.42 40.68 -10.95
C GLY A 688 2.19 40.34 -12.22
N GLU A 689 2.82 41.30 -12.85
CA GLU A 689 3.71 41.02 -13.99
C GLU A 689 4.79 40.00 -13.57
N ASN A 690 5.10 39.04 -14.43
CA ASN A 690 6.11 37.96 -14.25
C ASN A 690 5.78 36.93 -13.16
N VAL A 691 4.53 36.74 -12.78
CA VAL A 691 4.14 35.71 -11.79
C VAL A 691 4.59 34.31 -12.20
N GLU A 692 4.47 33.93 -13.47
CA GLU A 692 4.90 32.61 -13.98
C GLU A 692 6.42 32.42 -13.89
N GLU A 693 7.22 33.46 -14.01
CA GLU A 693 8.67 33.38 -13.84
C GLU A 693 9.03 33.02 -12.39
N MET A 694 8.38 33.67 -11.40
CA MET A 694 8.56 33.35 -9.99
C MET A 694 8.10 31.92 -9.67
N LEU A 695 6.91 31.52 -10.14
CA LEU A 695 6.37 30.18 -9.90
C LEU A 695 7.22 29.09 -10.58
N SER A 696 7.73 29.36 -11.78
CA SER A 696 8.64 28.44 -12.47
C SER A 696 9.94 28.25 -11.70
N ALA A 697 10.55 29.32 -11.21
CA ALA A 697 11.78 29.24 -10.41
C ALA A 697 11.57 28.46 -9.09
N ILE A 698 10.40 28.58 -8.45
CA ILE A 698 10.04 27.79 -7.28
C ILE A 698 9.88 26.30 -7.65
N ARG A 699 9.25 26.00 -8.78
CA ARG A 699 8.99 24.61 -9.25
C ARG A 699 10.27 23.84 -9.57
N THR A 700 11.31 24.50 -10.05
CA THR A 700 12.58 23.85 -10.43
C THR A 700 13.49 23.52 -9.25
N SER A 701 13.24 24.08 -8.06
CA SER A 701 14.07 23.89 -6.87
C SER A 701 13.48 22.80 -5.96
N PHE A 702 14.28 21.81 -5.57
CA PHE A 702 13.86 20.77 -4.61
C PHE A 702 13.83 21.35 -3.19
N MET A 703 12.65 21.72 -2.73
CA MET A 703 12.41 22.32 -1.42
C MET A 703 11.32 21.53 -0.66
N PRO A 704 11.64 20.35 -0.11
CA PRO A 704 10.66 19.45 0.47
C PRO A 704 9.95 20.03 1.70
N ASN A 705 10.58 20.98 2.39
CA ASN A 705 10.08 21.62 3.62
C ASN A 705 9.50 23.02 3.37
N THR A 706 8.93 23.25 2.19
CA THR A 706 8.38 24.55 1.79
C THR A 706 6.93 24.39 1.35
N VAL A 707 6.09 25.34 1.70
CA VAL A 707 4.73 25.49 1.20
C VAL A 707 4.61 26.75 0.33
N VAL A 708 3.76 26.67 -0.70
CA VAL A 708 3.58 27.77 -1.65
C VAL A 708 2.10 28.14 -1.73
N LEU A 709 1.82 29.44 -1.57
CA LEU A 709 0.49 30.01 -1.77
C LEU A 709 0.55 31.05 -2.89
N LEU A 710 -0.46 31.04 -3.77
CA LEU A 710 -0.62 32.06 -4.79
C LEU A 710 -1.84 32.91 -4.47
N ARG A 711 -1.63 34.21 -4.29
CA ARG A 711 -2.68 35.17 -4.07
C ARG A 711 -2.93 35.96 -5.37
N THR A 712 -4.08 35.69 -5.98
CA THR A 712 -4.58 36.42 -7.15
C THR A 712 -5.65 37.42 -6.73
N LYS A 713 -6.08 38.27 -7.65
CA LYS A 713 -7.20 39.18 -7.39
C LYS A 713 -8.51 38.44 -7.22
N GLU A 714 -8.68 37.32 -7.95
CA GLU A 714 -9.88 36.50 -7.96
C GLU A 714 -10.01 35.66 -6.69
N ASN A 715 -8.88 35.13 -6.16
CA ASN A 715 -8.91 34.20 -5.04
C ASN A 715 -8.59 34.84 -3.67
N ALA A 716 -8.24 36.14 -3.64
CA ALA A 716 -7.72 36.83 -2.44
C ALA A 716 -8.66 36.71 -1.22
N GLU A 717 -9.98 36.84 -1.44
CA GLU A 717 -10.97 36.77 -0.37
C GLU A 717 -11.08 35.33 0.18
N ASP A 718 -11.13 34.33 -0.70
CA ASP A 718 -11.24 32.93 -0.29
C ASP A 718 -9.95 32.41 0.34
N LEU A 719 -8.80 32.86 -0.17
CA LEU A 719 -7.50 32.53 0.41
C LEU A 719 -7.35 33.13 1.82
N ALA A 720 -7.78 34.40 2.02
CA ALA A 720 -7.73 35.00 3.34
C ALA A 720 -8.61 34.35 4.39
N LYS A 721 -9.71 33.66 3.99
CA LYS A 721 -10.54 32.86 4.92
C LYS A 721 -9.78 31.66 5.47
N VAL A 722 -8.90 31.04 4.68
CA VAL A 722 -8.12 29.84 5.03
C VAL A 722 -6.74 30.20 5.58
N ALA A 723 -6.12 31.27 5.03
CA ALA A 723 -4.79 31.74 5.36
C ALA A 723 -4.83 33.26 5.64
N PRO A 724 -5.34 33.72 6.80
CA PRO A 724 -5.61 35.15 7.09
C PRO A 724 -4.38 36.03 6.95
N PHE A 725 -3.18 35.52 7.21
CA PHE A 725 -1.93 36.28 7.08
C PHE A 725 -1.64 36.77 5.64
N THR A 726 -2.29 36.18 4.63
CA THR A 726 -2.14 36.55 3.23
C THR A 726 -2.88 37.82 2.86
N GLU A 727 -3.80 38.32 3.71
CA GLU A 727 -4.64 39.48 3.43
C GLU A 727 -3.81 40.75 3.12
N THR A 728 -2.71 40.97 3.84
CA THR A 728 -1.83 42.12 3.72
C THR A 728 -0.70 41.93 2.70
N GLN A 729 -0.53 40.71 2.18
CA GLN A 729 0.53 40.40 1.23
C GLN A 729 0.05 40.65 -0.20
N ILE A 730 0.28 41.86 -0.68
CA ILE A 730 -0.20 42.35 -1.98
C ILE A 730 0.95 42.60 -2.96
N ALA A 731 0.65 42.54 -4.26
CA ALA A 731 1.62 42.87 -5.31
C ALA A 731 2.13 44.32 -5.17
N GLN A 732 3.44 44.53 -5.36
CA GLN A 732 4.08 45.86 -5.31
C GLN A 732 4.28 46.39 -6.72
N ASP A 733 3.92 47.63 -6.95
CA ASP A 733 4.10 48.34 -8.23
C ASP A 733 3.57 47.57 -9.47
N GLY A 734 2.54 46.76 -9.28
CA GLY A 734 1.94 45.93 -10.36
C GLY A 734 2.74 44.68 -10.74
N LYS A 735 3.87 44.41 -10.10
CA LYS A 735 4.73 43.24 -10.31
C LYS A 735 4.37 42.14 -9.36
N ALA A 736 4.59 40.89 -9.80
CA ALA A 736 4.52 39.77 -8.91
C ALA A 736 5.48 39.97 -7.74
N THR A 737 5.01 39.67 -6.52
CA THR A 737 5.76 39.93 -5.29
C THR A 737 5.80 38.68 -4.43
N ALA A 738 7.01 38.19 -4.13
CA ALA A 738 7.21 37.05 -3.23
C ALA A 738 7.40 37.53 -1.78
N TYR A 739 6.65 36.93 -0.89
CA TYR A 739 6.78 37.04 0.56
C TYR A 739 7.35 35.71 1.05
N VAL A 740 8.63 35.67 1.39
CA VAL A 740 9.32 34.49 1.88
C VAL A 740 9.47 34.59 3.38
N CYS A 741 8.88 33.64 4.10
CA CYS A 741 8.96 33.57 5.55
C CYS A 741 9.62 32.28 5.99
N GLU A 742 10.27 32.29 7.14
CA GLU A 742 10.80 31.13 7.83
C GLU A 742 10.26 31.18 9.26
N ASP A 743 9.54 30.14 9.66
CA ASP A 743 8.83 30.10 10.95
C ASP A 743 7.93 31.35 11.18
N PHE A 744 7.20 31.76 10.16
CA PHE A 744 6.35 32.97 10.08
C PHE A 744 7.10 34.31 10.24
N ALA A 745 8.44 34.32 10.30
CA ALA A 745 9.25 35.52 10.28
C ALA A 745 9.62 35.88 8.83
N CYS A 746 8.94 36.82 8.25
CA CYS A 746 9.08 37.20 6.83
C CYS A 746 10.29 38.08 6.56
N ARG A 747 11.00 37.83 5.46
CA ARG A 747 11.97 38.69 4.85
C ARG A 747 11.27 39.89 4.20
N ALA A 748 12.04 40.88 3.77
CA ALA A 748 11.47 41.99 2.97
C ALA A 748 10.84 41.43 1.70
N PRO A 749 9.61 41.86 1.32
CA PRO A 749 9.00 41.39 0.07
C PRO A 749 9.86 41.74 -1.13
N THR A 750 9.89 40.88 -2.14
CA THR A 750 10.71 41.08 -3.33
C THR A 750 9.94 40.85 -4.61
N THR A 751 10.24 41.67 -5.65
CA THR A 751 9.75 41.45 -7.02
C THR A 751 10.80 40.81 -7.92
N GLU A 752 11.99 40.49 -7.37
CA GLU A 752 13.13 39.95 -8.11
C GLU A 752 13.27 38.45 -7.83
N VAL A 753 13.16 37.60 -8.86
CA VAL A 753 13.27 36.14 -8.77
C VAL A 753 14.58 35.73 -8.10
N LYS A 754 15.70 36.35 -8.46
CA LYS A 754 17.00 36.06 -7.87
C LYS A 754 17.03 36.25 -6.36
N VAL A 755 16.47 37.36 -5.87
CA VAL A 755 16.42 37.68 -4.44
C VAL A 755 15.48 36.70 -3.71
N MET A 756 14.39 36.29 -4.36
CA MET A 756 13.50 35.25 -3.84
C MET A 756 14.24 33.92 -3.65
N LEU A 757 15.00 33.49 -4.66
CA LEU A 757 15.79 32.24 -4.58
C LEU A 757 16.89 32.35 -3.50
N GLU A 758 17.56 33.47 -3.35
CA GLU A 758 18.52 33.72 -2.26
C GLU A 758 17.84 33.56 -0.88
N TYR A 759 16.62 34.10 -0.68
CA TYR A 759 15.86 33.90 0.55
C TYR A 759 15.43 32.45 0.78
N LEU A 760 15.22 31.70 -0.29
CA LEU A 760 14.91 30.29 -0.24
C LEU A 760 16.14 29.41 0.01
N GLY A 761 17.35 29.99 -0.11
CA GLY A 761 18.61 29.24 0.04
C GLY A 761 18.91 28.35 -1.15
N THR A 762 18.36 28.67 -2.31
CA THR A 762 18.63 27.99 -3.58
C THR A 762 19.47 28.91 -4.48
N GLU A 763 20.45 28.34 -5.19
CA GLU A 763 21.18 29.12 -6.20
C GLU A 763 20.34 29.20 -7.48
N PRO A 764 20.29 30.32 -8.17
CA PRO A 764 19.69 30.38 -9.49
C PRO A 764 20.48 29.45 -10.42
N ASP A 765 19.82 28.54 -11.14
CA ASP A 765 20.43 27.74 -12.17
C ASP A 765 21.26 28.63 -13.11
N GLN A 766 22.57 28.28 -13.33
CA GLN A 766 23.48 28.94 -14.23
C GLN A 766 23.16 28.63 -15.68
#